data_2e47e522fc47eee56e018714334c553e
#
_entry.id   2e47e522fc47eee56e018714334c553e
#
_cell.length_a   1.000
_cell.length_b   1.000
_cell.length_c   1.000
_cell.angle_alpha   90.00
_cell.angle_beta   90.00
_cell.angle_gamma   90.00
#
_symmetry.space_group_name_H-M   'P 1'
#
loop_
_entity.id
_entity.type
_entity.pdbx_description
1 polymer ?
#
loop_
_entity_poly.entity_id
_entity_poly.type
_entity_poly.pdbx_seq_one_letter_code
_entity_poly.pdbx_strand_id
1 'polypeptide(L)'
;MSRKTRLLATIPAVALLGATLTAPTAQASSVARYEPGPSDFYINYAPPRDEATPEEPGAPGGDKRSRSRAREIDQKHSLGNPAAARVLAAREQEALRTGRNPADFIFKKTKQTRTAKLLTLLVEFNENADDDFSGYNRLRTVDSAPDDCLVEPAGTLKNGPLHNNIPDPATLPNKDNNSFWVKDFSPEHFNKMLYTDKGITERVRKDLKDPRDGRPGIDISGFTLKKMYEEMSKGAYSVTGSAVGWIKAPHSEAWYGAAACGGNPQDMSGHPDNPLGAGQLAIDAVNVLAQTQPDFPWADYDLEDVSDADGDGNFAEPDGVIDHLVLVHAGKDKSSDGGAEGTYAIWAHSSAVAGGYQVPGTDMKISNYIVQPEDSGVGVFAHEYGHDLGLPDLYDTSGAGSSAVDFWDLMSSGSHSGPIFQSMPTHMGLWDKWVLGWASPKVFDPGDRKSLVTVGQSSRTPKLTQDGVRVNLASEPLKMVDPHSGGNAWWSGMDQEWANVSVGRDIDVPAGSDVRFWMWNNYEIESDWDFGFVEVSTDGGATWAQQKVFDEAGDEITTPDDYPDPNKNLATFGDKKYGITGDTGGWRHDYVDLTSFAGQSIKLRLTYNTDAAFTPRGWHADDFELTSDGATVWSDDVEGGENGWRATGGTFTNTSGQGWTINNGEREIQRFYLAEWRNFDGFDKGLQYAYDTTYSRDGAWKVEKVKYNAPGLLVWYRDSTYTNNVLVNNLEAAPSIGSKGTLLLVDSHFDPLRRTGEAAAKDPTRHKNMEGRTQTSNAAFSFRNTYPLKECLEAPDEPFSEYCTRIGGLKGVKEFTDAKTWYPGLEVQDGGLFYRDFDASTVVPSKGDQPYSTRVVNVDGTPATEYYGLDIGGGHVLGSGNPGDEGKALGVGIKLISPLPGDLGAIVQVTPPKK
;
A
#
# COMPACT_ATOMS: atom_id res chain seq x y z
N MET A 1 -27.41 45.44 62.19
CA MET A 1 -28.25 46.60 61.94
C MET A 1 -28.00 47.16 60.57
N SER A 2 -28.90 46.96 59.65
CA SER A 2 -29.63 47.99 58.84
C SER A 2 -28.72 48.71 57.82
N ARG A 3 -29.08 48.90 56.58
CA ARG A 3 -30.30 48.82 55.75
C ARG A 3 -29.94 48.73 54.26
N LYS A 4 -30.79 48.08 53.53
CA LYS A 4 -30.90 48.12 52.04
C LYS A 4 -31.21 49.51 51.53
N THR A 5 -30.66 49.85 50.37
CA THR A 5 -31.32 50.80 49.48
C THR A 5 -31.14 50.33 47.98
N ARG A 6 -32.32 50.10 47.36
CA ARG A 6 -32.42 49.88 45.92
C ARG A 6 -32.44 51.25 45.24
N LEU A 7 -31.74 51.36 44.09
CA LEU A 7 -31.98 52.45 43.15
C LEU A 7 -32.43 51.79 41.86
N LEU A 8 -33.65 52.09 41.46
CA LEU A 8 -34.15 51.95 40.08
C LEU A 8 -33.54 53.07 39.24
N ALA A 9 -33.01 52.73 38.08
CA ALA A 9 -32.68 53.70 37.06
C ALA A 9 -33.39 53.31 35.77
N THR A 10 -34.17 54.25 35.30
CA THR A 10 -35.04 54.29 34.12
C THR A 10 -34.22 54.27 32.83
N ILE A 11 -34.69 53.49 31.87
CA ILE A 11 -34.23 53.39 30.49
C ILE A 11 -34.92 54.51 29.68
N PRO A 12 -34.17 55.33 28.92
CA PRO A 12 -34.79 56.11 27.83
C PRO A 12 -34.81 55.32 26.54
N ALA A 13 -36.01 55.25 25.95
CA ALA A 13 -36.20 54.74 24.61
C ALA A 13 -35.53 55.71 23.60
N VAL A 14 -34.58 55.16 22.78
CA VAL A 14 -34.05 55.84 21.62
C VAL A 14 -34.68 55.20 20.39
N ALA A 15 -35.27 56.05 19.58
CA ALA A 15 -35.94 55.68 18.34
C ALA A 15 -34.94 55.11 17.32
N LEU A 16 -35.23 53.95 16.75
CA LEU A 16 -34.57 53.42 15.57
C LEU A 16 -34.95 54.24 14.37
N LEU A 17 -33.99 55.00 13.86
CA LEU A 17 -33.97 55.42 12.46
C LEU A 17 -33.46 54.26 11.62
N GLY A 18 -34.28 53.69 10.78
CA GLY A 18 -33.94 52.67 9.82
C GLY A 18 -33.03 53.25 8.75
N ALA A 19 -31.71 52.93 8.83
CA ALA A 19 -30.81 52.94 7.70
C ALA A 19 -30.79 51.53 7.15
N THR A 20 -31.40 51.34 6.01
CA THR A 20 -31.15 50.14 5.17
C THR A 20 -29.72 50.24 4.65
N LEU A 21 -28.81 49.68 5.39
CA LEU A 21 -27.53 49.26 4.85
C LEU A 21 -27.78 48.08 3.93
N THR A 22 -27.86 48.32 2.64
CA THR A 22 -27.63 47.27 1.65
C THR A 22 -26.22 46.76 1.93
N ALA A 23 -26.15 45.61 2.56
CA ALA A 23 -24.93 44.85 2.58
C ALA A 23 -24.51 44.62 1.12
N PRO A 24 -23.25 44.85 0.77
CA PRO A 24 -22.76 44.43 -0.52
C PRO A 24 -23.03 42.92 -0.54
N THR A 25 -23.73 42.46 -1.58
CA THR A 25 -23.73 41.07 -1.93
C THR A 25 -22.27 40.71 -2.15
N ALA A 26 -21.65 40.14 -1.16
CA ALA A 26 -20.40 39.42 -1.39
C ALA A 26 -20.77 38.41 -2.48
N GLN A 27 -20.29 38.66 -3.71
CA GLN A 27 -20.14 37.61 -4.68
C GLN A 27 -19.43 36.50 -3.87
N ALA A 28 -20.07 35.35 -3.74
CA ALA A 28 -19.37 34.16 -3.30
C ALA A 28 -18.18 34.05 -4.25
N SER A 29 -17.03 34.47 -3.79
CA SER A 29 -15.80 34.11 -4.45
C SER A 29 -15.89 32.60 -4.54
N SER A 30 -15.82 32.07 -5.73
CA SER A 30 -15.54 30.65 -5.89
C SER A 30 -14.23 30.46 -5.13
N VAL A 31 -14.33 29.95 -3.90
CA VAL A 31 -13.13 29.56 -3.15
C VAL A 31 -12.43 28.63 -4.10
N ALA A 32 -11.24 29.03 -4.55
CA ALA A 32 -10.48 28.17 -5.45
C ALA A 32 -10.41 26.82 -4.76
N ARG A 33 -10.87 25.81 -5.47
CA ARG A 33 -10.83 24.43 -4.97
C ARG A 33 -9.38 24.18 -4.56
N TYR A 34 -9.16 23.73 -3.33
CA TYR A 34 -7.85 23.24 -2.96
C TYR A 34 -7.61 21.99 -3.80
N GLU A 35 -6.63 22.04 -4.63
CA GLU A 35 -6.11 20.88 -5.31
C GLU A 35 -4.75 20.59 -4.69
N PRO A 36 -4.54 19.42 -4.05
CA PRO A 36 -3.27 19.07 -3.48
C PRO A 36 -2.20 19.12 -4.56
N GLY A 37 -1.04 19.64 -4.21
CA GLY A 37 0.14 19.49 -5.04
C GLY A 37 0.66 18.06 -4.97
N PRO A 38 1.56 17.66 -5.85
CA PRO A 38 2.15 16.32 -5.83
C PRO A 38 2.73 15.92 -4.47
N SER A 39 3.32 16.87 -3.76
CA SER A 39 3.82 16.68 -2.39
C SER A 39 2.74 16.31 -1.37
N ASP A 40 1.48 16.60 -1.65
CA ASP A 40 0.39 16.31 -0.73
C ASP A 40 0.04 14.83 -0.70
N PHE A 41 0.29 14.11 -1.77
CA PHE A 41 0.16 12.66 -1.79
C PHE A 41 1.09 12.01 -0.77
N TYR A 42 2.26 12.60 -0.57
CA TYR A 42 3.25 12.08 0.39
C TYR A 42 2.98 12.46 1.83
N ILE A 43 2.25 13.52 2.06
CA ILE A 43 1.81 13.89 3.40
C ILE A 43 0.43 13.34 3.72
N ASN A 44 -0.05 12.49 2.81
CA ASN A 44 -1.26 11.72 2.97
C ASN A 44 -2.50 12.56 3.24
N TYR A 45 -2.65 13.59 2.46
CA TYR A 45 -3.92 14.23 2.33
C TYR A 45 -4.70 13.48 1.27
N ALA A 46 -5.92 13.11 1.60
CA ALA A 46 -6.83 12.70 0.56
C ALA A 46 -6.78 13.77 -0.55
N PRO A 47 -6.38 13.43 -1.78
CA PRO A 47 -6.44 14.37 -2.88
C PRO A 47 -7.87 14.89 -2.95
N PRO A 48 -8.10 16.15 -3.36
CA PRO A 48 -9.45 16.56 -3.70
C PRO A 48 -9.88 15.56 -4.74
N ARG A 49 -10.95 14.88 -4.44
CA ARG A 49 -11.55 14.02 -5.43
C ARG A 49 -11.87 14.87 -6.63
N ASP A 50 -11.30 14.53 -7.74
CA ASP A 50 -11.90 14.90 -8.99
C ASP A 50 -13.37 14.54 -8.87
N GLU A 51 -14.23 15.35 -9.45
CA GLU A 51 -15.65 15.08 -9.59
C GLU A 51 -15.86 13.80 -10.44
N ALA A 52 -15.27 12.70 -10.03
CA ALA A 52 -15.83 11.42 -10.33
C ALA A 52 -17.26 11.57 -9.81
N THR A 53 -18.19 11.74 -10.70
CA THR A 53 -19.61 11.67 -10.42
C THR A 53 -19.77 10.58 -9.38
N PRO A 54 -20.34 10.84 -8.22
CA PRO A 54 -20.58 9.80 -7.25
C PRO A 54 -21.33 8.72 -8.02
N GLU A 55 -20.70 7.61 -8.28
CA GLU A 55 -21.42 6.46 -8.77
C GLU A 55 -22.41 6.15 -7.67
N GLU A 56 -23.66 5.94 -8.05
CA GLU A 56 -24.74 5.85 -7.09
C GLU A 56 -24.38 4.85 -6.00
N PRO A 57 -24.31 5.25 -4.74
CA PRO A 57 -24.01 4.34 -3.64
C PRO A 57 -25.11 3.28 -3.61
N GLY A 58 -24.73 2.05 -3.52
CA GLY A 58 -25.66 0.95 -3.33
C GLY A 58 -25.93 0.08 -4.56
N ALA A 59 -25.18 0.26 -5.65
CA ALA A 59 -25.13 -0.79 -6.66
C ALA A 59 -24.35 -1.99 -6.09
N PRO A 60 -24.98 -3.15 -5.92
CA PRO A 60 -24.24 -4.39 -5.62
C PRO A 60 -23.27 -4.65 -6.76
N GLY A 61 -22.00 -4.63 -6.47
CA GLY A 61 -20.96 -4.70 -7.49
C GLY A 61 -20.37 -3.34 -7.74
N GLY A 62 -19.68 -2.76 -6.73
CA GLY A 62 -18.96 -1.51 -6.86
C GLY A 62 -18.12 -1.51 -8.12
N ASP A 63 -18.14 -0.37 -8.74
CA ASP A 63 -17.77 -0.17 -10.11
C ASP A 63 -16.54 -0.98 -10.52
N LYS A 64 -16.71 -1.80 -11.54
CA LYS A 64 -15.60 -2.48 -12.21
C LYS A 64 -14.47 -1.51 -12.62
N ARG A 65 -14.81 -0.23 -12.85
CA ARG A 65 -13.83 0.81 -13.19
C ARG A 65 -13.04 1.27 -11.97
N SER A 66 -13.65 1.41 -10.79
CA SER A 66 -12.87 1.77 -9.59
C SER A 66 -11.98 0.63 -9.14
N ARG A 67 -12.41 -0.61 -9.32
CA ARG A 67 -11.57 -1.79 -9.07
C ARG A 67 -10.42 -1.89 -10.06
N SER A 68 -10.67 -1.70 -11.36
CA SER A 68 -9.62 -1.71 -12.37
C SER A 68 -8.64 -0.54 -12.19
N ARG A 69 -9.15 0.65 -11.79
CA ARG A 69 -8.31 1.81 -11.53
C ARG A 69 -7.45 1.63 -10.28
N ALA A 70 -8.03 1.16 -9.20
CA ALA A 70 -7.28 0.85 -7.97
C ALA A 70 -6.20 -0.19 -8.25
N ARG A 71 -6.52 -1.19 -9.05
CA ARG A 71 -5.60 -2.19 -9.49
C ARG A 71 -4.47 -1.65 -10.37
N GLU A 72 -4.77 -0.82 -11.37
CA GLU A 72 -3.75 -0.19 -12.21
C GLU A 72 -2.75 0.61 -11.38
N ILE A 73 -3.23 1.26 -10.32
CA ILE A 73 -2.37 1.98 -9.38
C ILE A 73 -1.53 1.00 -8.57
N ASP A 74 -2.14 -0.02 -7.99
CA ASP A 74 -1.46 -1.07 -7.25
C ASP A 74 -0.38 -1.77 -8.10
N GLN A 75 -0.72 -2.14 -9.32
CA GLN A 75 0.23 -2.78 -10.23
C GLN A 75 1.49 -1.95 -10.49
N LYS A 76 1.35 -0.63 -10.53
CA LYS A 76 2.44 0.28 -10.88
C LYS A 76 3.25 0.75 -9.68
N HIS A 77 2.71 0.64 -8.48
CA HIS A 77 3.34 1.12 -7.25
C HIS A 77 3.84 0.03 -6.32
N SER A 78 3.08 -1.03 -6.16
CA SER A 78 3.35 -2.06 -5.17
C SER A 78 3.87 -3.36 -5.77
N LEU A 79 4.46 -3.29 -6.95
CA LEU A 79 5.10 -4.47 -7.55
C LEU A 79 6.27 -5.01 -6.74
N GLY A 80 6.70 -4.38 -5.69
CA GLY A 80 7.66 -4.78 -4.71
C GLY A 80 8.50 -6.00 -5.07
N ASN A 81 8.83 -6.80 -4.10
CA ASN A 81 9.38 -8.13 -4.32
C ASN A 81 8.30 -9.20 -4.07
N PRO A 82 7.61 -9.71 -5.10
CA PRO A 82 6.50 -10.66 -4.93
C PRO A 82 6.93 -11.95 -4.24
N ALA A 83 8.17 -12.40 -4.48
CA ALA A 83 8.71 -13.59 -3.84
C ALA A 83 8.91 -13.37 -2.34
N ALA A 84 9.48 -12.23 -1.95
CA ALA A 84 9.63 -11.84 -0.56
C ALA A 84 8.26 -11.67 0.13
N ALA A 85 7.29 -11.06 -0.55
CA ALA A 85 5.93 -10.90 -0.03
C ALA A 85 5.27 -12.23 0.32
N ARG A 86 5.43 -13.26 -0.52
CA ARG A 86 4.96 -14.62 -0.23
C ARG A 86 5.63 -15.23 0.99
N VAL A 87 6.93 -15.02 1.13
CA VAL A 87 7.66 -15.49 2.30
C VAL A 87 7.11 -14.83 3.57
N LEU A 88 6.80 -13.54 3.53
CA LEU A 88 6.19 -12.84 4.67
C LEU A 88 4.79 -13.37 4.97
N ALA A 89 3.95 -13.57 3.96
CA ALA A 89 2.62 -14.14 4.12
C ALA A 89 2.67 -15.55 4.73
N ALA A 90 3.56 -16.41 4.25
CA ALA A 90 3.77 -17.75 4.81
C ALA A 90 4.25 -17.71 6.27
N ARG A 91 5.13 -16.76 6.61
CA ARG A 91 5.58 -16.53 7.99
C ARG A 91 4.45 -16.07 8.89
N GLU A 92 3.60 -15.17 8.43
CA GLU A 92 2.42 -14.73 9.17
C GLU A 92 1.49 -15.91 9.45
N GLN A 93 1.13 -16.69 8.44
CA GLN A 93 0.27 -17.87 8.57
C GLN A 93 0.86 -18.90 9.53
N GLU A 94 2.12 -19.24 9.40
CA GLU A 94 2.79 -20.20 10.30
C GLU A 94 2.84 -19.67 11.74
N ALA A 95 3.09 -18.38 11.93
CA ALA A 95 3.09 -17.74 13.25
C ALA A 95 1.69 -17.74 13.89
N LEU A 96 0.64 -17.57 13.11
CA LEU A 96 -0.75 -17.61 13.58
C LEU A 96 -1.14 -19.06 13.91
N ARG A 97 -0.84 -20.01 13.03
CA ARG A 97 -1.13 -21.43 13.21
C ARG A 97 -0.44 -22.03 14.43
N THR A 98 0.79 -21.65 14.70
CA THR A 98 1.61 -22.23 15.79
C THR A 98 1.58 -21.45 17.08
N GLY A 99 1.04 -20.24 17.08
CA GLY A 99 1.09 -19.29 18.20
C GLY A 99 2.50 -18.76 18.49
N ARG A 100 3.48 -19.00 17.60
CA ARG A 100 4.87 -18.56 17.74
C ARG A 100 5.09 -17.26 16.99
N ASN A 101 6.12 -16.49 17.39
CA ASN A 101 6.50 -15.31 16.63
C ASN A 101 7.49 -15.70 15.51
N PRO A 102 7.48 -15.03 14.34
CA PRO A 102 8.43 -15.27 13.26
C PRO A 102 9.88 -15.27 13.71
N ALA A 103 10.26 -14.36 14.61
CA ALA A 103 11.58 -14.33 15.22
C ALA A 103 12.02 -15.66 15.86
N ASP A 104 11.08 -16.49 16.31
CA ASP A 104 11.36 -17.77 16.96
C ASP A 104 11.84 -18.85 15.98
N PHE A 105 11.53 -18.73 14.70
CA PHE A 105 11.95 -19.70 13.69
C PHE A 105 12.93 -19.14 12.67
N ILE A 106 12.92 -17.85 12.37
CA ILE A 106 13.85 -17.20 11.45
C ILE A 106 15.26 -17.08 12.05
N PHE A 107 15.37 -16.59 13.29
CA PHE A 107 16.66 -16.27 13.91
C PHE A 107 17.20 -17.31 14.89
N LYS A 108 16.56 -18.49 14.96
CA LYS A 108 17.00 -19.53 15.92
C LYS A 108 18.41 -20.05 15.73
N LYS A 109 18.95 -19.99 14.52
CA LYS A 109 20.24 -20.62 14.19
C LYS A 109 21.44 -19.67 14.29
N THR A 110 21.24 -18.37 14.26
CA THR A 110 22.35 -17.42 14.25
C THR A 110 22.09 -16.23 15.17
N LYS A 111 22.97 -16.01 16.15
CA LYS A 111 23.07 -14.76 16.91
C LYS A 111 23.78 -13.65 16.10
N GLN A 112 23.95 -13.83 14.82
CA GLN A 112 24.66 -12.91 13.94
C GLN A 112 23.67 -11.95 13.30
N THR A 113 24.06 -10.69 13.18
CA THR A 113 23.36 -9.68 12.37
C THR A 113 23.38 -10.15 10.92
N ARG A 114 22.22 -10.26 10.29
CA ARG A 114 22.11 -10.42 8.84
C ARG A 114 22.44 -9.08 8.22
N THR A 115 23.29 -9.03 7.23
CA THR A 115 23.69 -7.79 6.55
C THR A 115 23.46 -7.95 5.07
N ALA A 116 22.48 -7.22 4.57
CA ALA A 116 22.21 -7.11 3.15
C ALA A 116 23.22 -6.19 2.46
N LYS A 117 23.55 -6.48 1.21
CA LYS A 117 24.45 -5.67 0.41
C LYS A 117 23.75 -5.12 -0.82
N LEU A 118 23.43 -3.81 -0.79
CA LEU A 118 22.69 -3.12 -1.83
C LEU A 118 23.62 -2.63 -2.94
N LEU A 119 23.23 -2.88 -4.18
CA LEU A 119 23.85 -2.28 -5.35
C LEU A 119 23.09 -1.00 -5.71
N THR A 120 23.69 0.17 -5.47
CA THR A 120 23.08 1.46 -5.80
C THR A 120 23.70 2.04 -7.05
N LEU A 121 22.91 2.12 -8.13
CA LEU A 121 23.33 2.70 -9.41
C LEU A 121 22.74 4.10 -9.55
N LEU A 122 23.60 5.11 -9.70
CA LEU A 122 23.22 6.47 -10.01
C LEU A 122 23.12 6.62 -11.52
N VAL A 123 21.94 7.02 -12.02
CA VAL A 123 21.64 7.04 -13.45
C VAL A 123 21.24 8.45 -13.88
N GLU A 124 21.99 9.03 -14.81
CA GLU A 124 21.61 10.24 -15.53
C GLU A 124 21.21 9.91 -16.96
N PHE A 125 20.43 10.80 -17.57
CA PHE A 125 19.86 10.55 -18.88
C PHE A 125 20.67 11.21 -20.00
N ASN A 126 20.49 10.71 -21.21
CA ASN A 126 21.23 11.18 -22.37
C ASN A 126 20.75 12.59 -22.78
N GLU A 127 21.62 13.59 -22.68
CA GLU A 127 21.33 14.96 -23.09
C GLU A 127 21.28 15.15 -24.62
N ASN A 128 21.59 14.12 -25.39
CA ASN A 128 21.56 14.11 -26.84
C ASN A 128 20.71 12.98 -27.40
N ALA A 129 19.76 12.45 -26.63
CA ALA A 129 18.92 11.33 -27.02
C ALA A 129 18.03 11.69 -28.22
N ASP A 130 17.49 12.91 -28.23
CA ASP A 130 16.52 13.39 -29.22
C ASP A 130 15.33 12.41 -29.41
N ASP A 131 14.85 11.84 -28.29
CA ASP A 131 13.69 10.91 -28.31
C ASP A 131 12.45 11.65 -28.79
N ASP A 132 11.80 11.14 -29.85
CA ASP A 132 10.74 11.83 -30.58
C ASP A 132 9.34 11.48 -30.02
N PHE A 133 8.78 12.41 -29.29
CA PHE A 133 7.42 12.36 -28.74
C PHE A 133 6.37 13.03 -29.61
N SER A 134 6.65 13.30 -30.88
CA SER A 134 5.70 13.90 -31.81
C SER A 134 4.41 13.09 -31.90
N GLY A 135 3.28 13.72 -31.56
CA GLY A 135 1.97 13.06 -31.57
C GLY A 135 1.69 12.18 -30.36
N TYR A 136 2.59 12.09 -29.39
CA TYR A 136 2.35 11.37 -28.15
C TYR A 136 1.19 12.03 -27.40
N ASN A 137 0.22 11.21 -26.99
CA ASN A 137 -0.93 11.67 -26.22
C ASN A 137 -0.67 11.37 -24.75
N ARG A 138 -0.40 12.41 -23.98
CA ARG A 138 -0.02 12.31 -22.57
C ARG A 138 -0.98 13.05 -21.66
N LEU A 139 -0.92 12.77 -20.39
CA LEU A 139 -1.52 13.61 -19.35
C LEU A 139 -0.93 15.01 -19.38
N ARG A 140 -1.77 16.03 -19.19
CA ARG A 140 -1.36 17.43 -19.24
C ARG A 140 -0.40 17.79 -18.13
N THR A 141 -0.74 17.39 -16.91
CA THR A 141 0.08 17.58 -15.71
C THR A 141 -0.02 16.33 -14.85
N VAL A 142 0.83 16.21 -13.86
CA VAL A 142 0.78 15.09 -12.88
C VAL A 142 -0.49 15.10 -12.02
N ASP A 143 -1.16 16.23 -11.92
CA ASP A 143 -2.43 16.40 -11.20
C ASP A 143 -3.65 16.29 -12.13
N SER A 144 -3.45 15.96 -13.40
CA SER A 144 -4.55 15.89 -14.36
C SER A 144 -5.43 14.66 -14.11
N ALA A 145 -6.73 14.81 -14.34
CA ALA A 145 -7.61 13.67 -14.48
C ALA A 145 -7.14 12.78 -15.64
N PRO A 146 -7.41 11.46 -15.63
CA PRO A 146 -6.91 10.53 -16.64
C PRO A 146 -7.24 10.90 -18.09
N ASP A 147 -8.29 11.67 -18.31
CA ASP A 147 -8.75 12.14 -19.62
C ASP A 147 -8.35 13.60 -19.94
N ASP A 148 -7.66 14.30 -19.04
CA ASP A 148 -7.12 15.63 -19.33
C ASP A 148 -5.80 15.52 -20.10
N CYS A 149 -5.94 15.44 -21.40
CA CYS A 149 -4.91 15.05 -22.34
C CYS A 149 -4.29 16.21 -23.09
N LEU A 150 -3.07 16.00 -23.51
CA LEU A 150 -2.33 16.88 -24.40
C LEU A 150 -1.60 16.04 -25.45
N VAL A 151 -1.87 16.34 -26.73
CA VAL A 151 -1.10 15.72 -27.83
C VAL A 151 0.13 16.58 -28.09
N GLU A 152 1.30 15.95 -28.07
CA GLU A 152 2.55 16.64 -28.32
C GLU A 152 2.68 17.08 -29.77
N PRO A 153 3.11 18.33 -30.01
CA PRO A 153 3.29 18.83 -31.37
C PRO A 153 4.40 18.09 -32.11
N ALA A 154 4.38 18.18 -33.45
CA ALA A 154 5.42 17.62 -34.28
C ALA A 154 6.78 18.27 -33.95
N GLY A 155 7.82 17.45 -33.80
CA GLY A 155 9.16 17.89 -33.45
C GLY A 155 9.40 18.03 -31.93
N THR A 156 8.54 17.48 -31.10
CA THR A 156 8.79 17.38 -29.65
C THR A 156 9.87 16.34 -29.40
N LEU A 157 11.06 16.80 -29.10
CA LEU A 157 12.20 15.95 -28.73
C LEU A 157 12.48 16.05 -27.24
N LYS A 158 12.84 14.92 -26.63
CA LYS A 158 13.20 14.84 -25.21
C LYS A 158 14.64 14.41 -25.04
N ASN A 159 15.29 15.04 -24.06
CA ASN A 159 16.70 14.88 -23.75
C ASN A 159 16.90 14.99 -22.25
N GLY A 160 17.95 14.35 -21.69
CA GLY A 160 18.29 14.47 -20.27
C GLY A 160 17.22 13.95 -19.30
N PRO A 161 17.19 14.44 -18.04
CA PRO A 161 18.10 15.41 -17.44
C PRO A 161 19.48 14.82 -17.05
N LEU A 162 20.42 15.71 -16.78
CA LEU A 162 21.67 15.36 -16.09
C LEU A 162 21.50 15.60 -14.57
N HIS A 163 22.29 14.90 -13.76
CA HIS A 163 22.31 15.11 -12.31
C HIS A 163 22.77 16.53 -11.94
N ASN A 164 22.41 16.97 -10.74
CA ASN A 164 22.68 18.32 -10.21
C ASN A 164 21.97 19.48 -10.99
N ASN A 165 20.96 19.17 -11.77
CA ASN A 165 20.20 20.17 -12.52
C ASN A 165 18.94 20.66 -11.80
N ILE A 166 18.60 20.07 -10.66
CA ILE A 166 17.50 20.55 -9.82
C ILE A 166 17.84 21.96 -9.30
N PRO A 167 16.98 22.97 -9.53
CA PRO A 167 17.22 24.33 -9.08
C PRO A 167 17.41 24.42 -7.56
N ASP A 168 18.36 25.24 -7.11
CA ASP A 168 18.55 25.51 -5.68
C ASP A 168 17.28 26.14 -5.09
N PRO A 169 16.58 25.49 -4.15
CA PRO A 169 15.37 26.01 -3.52
C PRO A 169 15.57 27.38 -2.85
N ALA A 170 16.79 27.72 -2.45
CA ALA A 170 17.11 29.03 -1.90
C ALA A 170 16.90 30.15 -2.90
N THR A 171 16.95 29.87 -4.21
CA THR A 171 16.77 30.84 -5.30
C THR A 171 15.31 30.98 -5.72
N LEU A 172 14.45 30.07 -5.31
CA LEU A 172 13.04 30.10 -5.66
C LEU A 172 12.29 31.13 -4.82
N PRO A 173 11.23 31.74 -5.36
CA PRO A 173 10.45 32.76 -4.65
C PRO A 173 9.76 32.17 -3.40
N ASN A 174 9.38 30.91 -3.46
CA ASN A 174 8.72 30.21 -2.39
C ASN A 174 9.67 29.17 -1.79
N LYS A 175 9.82 29.22 -0.47
CA LYS A 175 10.68 28.30 0.27
C LYS A 175 9.81 27.27 0.96
N ASP A 176 9.83 26.08 0.45
CA ASP A 176 9.18 24.93 1.07
C ASP A 176 10.20 23.95 1.67
N ASN A 177 9.72 22.92 2.33
CA ASN A 177 10.56 21.89 2.93
C ASN A 177 10.41 20.52 2.24
N ASN A 178 9.96 20.50 0.99
CA ASN A 178 9.63 19.24 0.29
C ASN A 178 10.85 18.55 -0.34
N SER A 179 11.82 19.33 -0.86
CA SER A 179 12.96 18.76 -1.54
C SER A 179 14.15 18.59 -0.60
N PHE A 180 14.77 17.44 -0.61
CA PHE A 180 16.03 17.14 0.06
C PHE A 180 17.22 17.60 -0.79
N TRP A 181 17.18 18.84 -1.24
CA TRP A 181 18.18 19.39 -2.15
C TRP A 181 19.55 19.56 -1.50
N VAL A 182 20.59 19.10 -2.20
CA VAL A 182 22.00 19.40 -1.94
C VAL A 182 22.67 19.89 -3.22
N LYS A 183 23.81 20.58 -3.08
CA LYS A 183 24.50 21.14 -4.24
C LYS A 183 25.16 20.09 -5.13
N ASP A 184 25.50 18.94 -4.58
CA ASP A 184 26.27 17.89 -5.25
C ASP A 184 25.74 16.52 -4.83
N PHE A 185 25.02 15.90 -5.74
CA PHE A 185 24.46 14.55 -5.61
C PHE A 185 25.48 13.50 -6.08
N SER A 186 26.68 13.56 -5.51
CA SER A 186 27.77 12.63 -5.83
C SER A 186 27.55 11.22 -5.23
N PRO A 187 28.23 10.20 -5.72
CA PRO A 187 28.22 8.87 -5.09
C PRO A 187 28.58 8.92 -3.60
N GLU A 188 29.44 9.84 -3.19
CA GLU A 188 29.79 10.03 -1.77
C GLU A 188 28.58 10.52 -0.94
N HIS A 189 27.72 11.39 -1.50
CA HIS A 189 26.50 11.84 -0.83
C HIS A 189 25.61 10.64 -0.49
N PHE A 190 25.30 9.78 -1.47
CA PHE A 190 24.47 8.61 -1.26
C PHE A 190 25.13 7.59 -0.35
N ASN A 191 26.41 7.32 -0.51
CA ASN A 191 27.14 6.45 0.42
C ASN A 191 27.06 6.93 1.87
N LYS A 192 27.17 8.23 2.12
CA LYS A 192 26.98 8.81 3.47
C LYS A 192 25.55 8.60 3.98
N MET A 193 24.57 8.95 3.16
CA MET A 193 23.16 8.89 3.54
C MET A 193 22.65 7.45 3.77
N LEU A 194 23.12 6.51 2.96
CA LEU A 194 22.58 5.15 3.00
C LEU A 194 23.39 4.22 3.93
N TYR A 195 24.71 4.22 3.85
CA TYR A 195 25.53 3.11 4.36
C TYR A 195 26.42 3.44 5.55
N THR A 196 26.42 4.67 6.04
CA THR A 196 27.27 5.05 7.18
C THR A 196 26.48 5.23 8.48
N ASP A 197 27.17 5.17 9.62
CA ASP A 197 26.55 5.39 10.91
C ASP A 197 26.23 6.88 11.19
N LYS A 198 26.99 7.78 10.59
CA LYS A 198 26.89 9.22 10.85
C LYS A 198 26.01 9.96 9.86
N GLY A 199 25.88 9.43 8.67
CA GLY A 199 25.13 10.06 7.60
C GLY A 199 25.77 11.37 7.12
N ILE A 200 24.93 12.25 6.65
CA ILE A 200 25.29 13.61 6.24
C ILE A 200 25.39 14.45 7.51
N THR A 201 26.60 14.92 7.81
CA THR A 201 26.90 15.69 9.03
C THR A 201 26.89 17.20 8.82
N GLU A 202 26.96 17.63 7.58
CA GLU A 202 26.77 19.02 7.19
C GLU A 202 25.27 19.37 7.23
N ARG A 203 24.93 20.57 7.70
CA ARG A 203 23.54 21.05 7.65
C ARG A 203 23.13 21.29 6.20
N VAL A 204 22.02 20.69 5.82
CA VAL A 204 21.40 20.81 4.49
C VAL A 204 20.32 21.91 4.48
N ARG A 205 19.86 22.35 3.29
CA ARG A 205 18.82 23.37 3.15
C ARG A 205 19.04 24.57 4.05
N LYS A 206 20.18 25.25 3.87
CA LYS A 206 20.57 26.43 4.69
C LYS A 206 19.63 27.62 4.56
N ASP A 207 18.74 27.60 3.60
CA ASP A 207 17.62 28.51 3.43
C ASP A 207 16.51 28.33 4.48
N LEU A 208 16.41 27.14 5.05
CA LEU A 208 15.49 26.80 6.14
C LEU A 208 16.16 26.99 7.52
N LYS A 209 15.33 27.07 8.55
CA LYS A 209 15.80 27.05 9.95
C LYS A 209 15.42 25.74 10.58
N ASP A 210 16.37 25.13 11.25
CA ASP A 210 16.13 23.91 12.03
C ASP A 210 15.15 24.21 13.19
N PRO A 211 13.99 23.59 13.26
CA PRO A 211 13.00 23.86 14.30
C PRO A 211 13.48 23.48 15.70
N ARG A 212 14.54 22.68 15.81
CA ARG A 212 15.07 22.20 17.11
C ARG A 212 16.01 23.21 17.77
N ASP A 213 16.76 23.99 17.00
CA ASP A 213 17.78 24.91 17.55
C ASP A 213 17.74 26.30 16.92
N GLY A 214 16.90 26.54 15.92
CA GLY A 214 16.73 27.84 15.24
C GLY A 214 17.88 28.24 14.30
N ARG A 215 18.88 27.39 14.10
CA ARG A 215 20.02 27.68 13.23
C ARG A 215 19.67 27.47 11.76
N PRO A 216 20.33 28.21 10.85
CA PRO A 216 20.23 27.93 9.43
C PRO A 216 20.68 26.51 9.07
N GLY A 217 19.93 25.88 8.19
CA GLY A 217 20.15 24.51 7.75
C GLY A 217 19.70 23.47 8.75
N ILE A 218 19.21 22.37 8.23
CA ILE A 218 18.67 21.25 9.01
C ILE A 218 19.80 20.25 9.29
N ASP A 219 19.91 19.81 10.54
CA ASP A 219 20.85 18.76 10.97
C ASP A 219 20.15 17.39 10.89
N ILE A 220 20.63 16.55 10.00
CA ILE A 220 20.11 15.19 9.77
C ILE A 220 21.11 14.10 10.16
N SER A 221 22.12 14.47 10.92
CA SER A 221 23.17 13.53 11.35
C SER A 221 22.60 12.29 12.05
N GLY A 222 23.02 11.12 11.63
CA GLY A 222 22.61 9.84 12.18
C GLY A 222 21.30 9.28 11.59
N PHE A 223 20.60 10.04 10.73
CA PHE A 223 19.46 9.51 9.98
C PHE A 223 19.97 8.90 8.68
N THR A 224 20.25 7.60 8.70
CA THR A 224 20.75 6.83 7.55
C THR A 224 19.92 5.56 7.38
N LEU A 225 19.87 5.01 6.15
CA LEU A 225 19.21 3.75 5.87
C LEU A 225 19.72 2.64 6.78
N LYS A 226 21.04 2.47 6.86
CA LYS A 226 21.69 1.50 7.73
C LYS A 226 21.20 1.60 9.19
N LYS A 227 21.27 2.81 9.75
CA LYS A 227 20.88 3.02 11.16
C LYS A 227 19.42 2.79 11.42
N MET A 228 18.57 3.14 10.48
CA MET A 228 17.14 2.91 10.57
C MET A 228 16.82 1.43 10.68
N TYR A 229 17.36 0.64 9.77
CA TYR A 229 17.13 -0.81 9.74
C TYR A 229 17.79 -1.52 10.95
N GLU A 230 18.98 -1.09 11.37
CA GLU A 230 19.58 -1.57 12.61
C GLU A 230 18.73 -1.26 13.86
N GLU A 231 18.11 -0.07 13.93
CA GLU A 231 17.27 0.30 15.06
C GLU A 231 15.94 -0.48 15.03
N MET A 232 15.23 -0.55 13.89
CA MET A 232 13.97 -1.27 13.74
C MET A 232 14.10 -2.75 14.04
N SER A 233 15.20 -3.37 13.58
CA SER A 233 15.49 -4.79 13.79
C SER A 233 16.21 -5.10 15.12
N LYS A 234 16.51 -4.09 15.92
CA LYS A 234 17.31 -4.23 17.18
C LYS A 234 18.68 -4.84 16.94
N GLY A 235 19.29 -4.54 15.79
CA GLY A 235 20.57 -5.06 15.35
C GLY A 235 20.53 -6.48 14.78
N ALA A 236 19.37 -7.06 14.55
CA ALA A 236 19.26 -8.34 13.86
C ALA A 236 19.50 -8.21 12.35
N TYR A 237 19.25 -7.02 11.80
CA TYR A 237 19.41 -6.72 10.37
C TYR A 237 20.18 -5.41 10.18
N SER A 238 21.03 -5.36 9.18
CA SER A 238 21.79 -4.18 8.79
C SER A 238 21.92 -4.14 7.27
N VAL A 239 22.18 -2.96 6.72
CA VAL A 239 22.44 -2.79 5.30
C VAL A 239 23.84 -2.23 5.08
N THR A 240 24.46 -2.64 3.99
CA THR A 240 25.71 -2.11 3.47
C THR A 240 25.59 -1.98 1.96
N GLY A 241 26.53 -1.35 1.31
CA GLY A 241 26.49 -1.19 -0.13
C GLY A 241 27.42 -0.12 -0.65
N SER A 242 27.28 0.20 -1.91
CA SER A 242 28.02 1.31 -2.52
C SER A 242 27.22 1.93 -3.65
N ALA A 243 27.25 3.25 -3.73
CA ALA A 243 26.75 4.00 -4.87
C ALA A 243 27.79 4.03 -5.99
N VAL A 244 27.38 3.66 -7.19
CA VAL A 244 28.20 3.57 -8.40
C VAL A 244 27.58 4.46 -9.49
N GLY A 245 28.35 5.20 -10.21
CA GLY A 245 27.91 6.05 -11.34
C GLY A 245 28.35 7.49 -11.14
N TRP A 246 27.87 8.45 -11.85
CA TRP A 246 26.62 8.49 -12.63
C TRP A 246 26.79 7.72 -13.94
N ILE A 247 25.90 6.78 -14.17
CA ILE A 247 25.81 5.96 -15.38
C ILE A 247 24.89 6.73 -16.34
N LYS A 248 25.31 6.89 -17.59
CA LYS A 248 24.50 7.56 -18.59
C LYS A 248 23.59 6.56 -19.30
N ALA A 249 22.28 6.62 -19.03
CA ALA A 249 21.29 5.87 -19.77
C ALA A 249 21.27 6.25 -21.26
N PRO A 250 20.92 5.34 -22.19
CA PRO A 250 20.93 5.65 -23.61
C PRO A 250 19.88 6.67 -24.04
N HIS A 251 18.78 6.79 -23.31
CA HIS A 251 17.62 7.61 -23.61
C HIS A 251 17.44 8.79 -22.65
N SER A 252 16.45 9.65 -22.94
CA SER A 252 15.94 10.68 -22.03
C SER A 252 15.15 10.05 -20.87
N GLU A 253 14.94 10.79 -19.77
CA GLU A 253 14.03 10.33 -18.70
C GLU A 253 12.64 10.03 -19.23
N ALA A 254 12.16 10.86 -20.16
CA ALA A 254 10.86 10.71 -20.79
C ALA A 254 10.65 9.33 -21.43
N TRP A 255 11.73 8.73 -21.98
CA TRP A 255 11.68 7.40 -22.56
C TRP A 255 11.19 6.34 -21.57
N TYR A 256 11.53 6.50 -20.30
CA TYR A 256 11.18 5.55 -19.23
C TYR A 256 9.95 5.95 -18.45
N GLY A 257 9.77 7.26 -18.24
CA GLY A 257 8.83 7.80 -17.25
C GLY A 257 7.55 8.39 -17.83
N ALA A 258 7.42 8.57 -19.16
CA ALA A 258 6.27 9.27 -19.73
C ALA A 258 4.93 8.60 -19.37
N ALA A 259 3.96 9.42 -18.94
CA ALA A 259 2.60 8.99 -18.63
C ALA A 259 1.66 9.20 -19.80
N ALA A 260 1.13 8.11 -20.36
CA ALA A 260 0.16 8.15 -21.45
C ALA A 260 -1.20 8.70 -20.98
N CYS A 261 -1.92 9.34 -21.90
CA CYS A 261 -3.30 9.74 -21.66
C CYS A 261 -4.22 8.51 -21.48
N GLY A 262 -5.21 8.63 -20.63
CA GLY A 262 -6.10 7.54 -20.26
C GLY A 262 -5.55 6.66 -19.13
N GLY A 263 -4.28 6.83 -18.79
CA GLY A 263 -3.65 6.21 -17.62
C GLY A 263 -3.67 7.12 -16.40
N ASN A 264 -3.12 6.63 -15.32
CA ASN A 264 -2.89 7.39 -14.10
C ASN A 264 -1.66 8.30 -14.26
N PRO A 265 -1.55 9.45 -13.56
CA PRO A 265 -0.31 10.22 -13.47
C PRO A 265 0.92 9.40 -13.07
N GLN A 266 0.69 8.36 -12.31
CA GLN A 266 1.72 7.41 -11.88
C GLN A 266 2.14 6.43 -12.97
N ASP A 267 1.41 6.41 -14.10
CA ASP A 267 1.76 5.57 -15.23
C ASP A 267 3.14 5.93 -15.78
N MET A 268 3.98 4.94 -15.93
CA MET A 268 5.33 5.01 -16.46
C MET A 268 5.49 4.06 -17.64
N SER A 269 4.48 4.00 -18.50
CA SER A 269 4.55 3.21 -19.74
C SER A 269 5.68 3.69 -20.67
N GLY A 270 6.13 4.95 -20.48
CA GLY A 270 7.27 5.48 -21.21
C GLY A 270 6.95 5.82 -22.67
N HIS A 271 7.99 5.83 -23.48
CA HIS A 271 7.88 6.00 -24.93
C HIS A 271 7.15 4.82 -25.57
N PRO A 272 6.34 5.00 -26.64
CA PRO A 272 5.62 3.90 -27.29
C PRO A 272 6.52 2.74 -27.78
N ASP A 273 7.77 3.04 -28.08
CA ASP A 273 8.75 2.02 -28.50
C ASP A 273 9.50 1.39 -27.32
N ASN A 274 9.22 1.81 -26.08
CA ASN A 274 9.80 1.23 -24.87
C ASN A 274 8.89 0.07 -24.41
N PRO A 275 9.38 -1.18 -24.44
CA PRO A 275 8.51 -2.33 -24.12
C PRO A 275 8.19 -2.50 -22.63
N LEU A 276 9.01 -1.92 -21.72
CA LEU A 276 8.98 -2.19 -20.29
C LEU A 276 8.82 -0.93 -19.43
N GLY A 277 8.58 0.23 -20.04
CA GLY A 277 8.44 1.49 -19.29
C GLY A 277 9.64 1.76 -18.39
N ALA A 278 9.40 2.07 -17.12
CA ALA A 278 10.46 2.32 -16.14
C ALA A 278 11.35 1.09 -15.87
N GLY A 279 10.85 -0.13 -16.03
CA GLY A 279 11.65 -1.35 -15.88
C GLY A 279 12.82 -1.45 -16.85
N GLN A 280 12.71 -0.83 -18.05
CA GLN A 280 13.80 -0.76 -19.01
C GLN A 280 15.01 0.00 -18.46
N LEU A 281 14.82 0.95 -17.54
CA LEU A 281 15.92 1.69 -16.93
C LEU A 281 16.86 0.79 -16.14
N ALA A 282 16.32 -0.19 -15.40
CA ALA A 282 17.14 -1.16 -14.67
C ALA A 282 18.02 -1.99 -15.63
N ILE A 283 17.43 -2.45 -16.74
CA ILE A 283 18.14 -3.20 -17.79
C ILE A 283 19.23 -2.34 -18.42
N ASP A 284 18.92 -1.11 -18.81
CA ASP A 284 19.87 -0.24 -19.49
C ASP A 284 21.01 0.18 -18.57
N ALA A 285 20.73 0.43 -17.29
CA ALA A 285 21.74 0.76 -16.29
C ALA A 285 22.76 -0.38 -16.10
N VAL A 286 22.28 -1.62 -15.93
CA VAL A 286 23.19 -2.77 -15.78
C VAL A 286 23.95 -3.08 -17.07
N ASN A 287 23.35 -2.88 -18.24
CA ASN A 287 24.01 -3.03 -19.52
C ASN A 287 25.16 -2.04 -19.69
N VAL A 288 24.91 -0.77 -19.40
CA VAL A 288 25.96 0.27 -19.49
C VAL A 288 27.07 0.01 -18.47
N LEU A 289 26.72 -0.40 -17.25
CA LEU A 289 27.72 -0.74 -16.23
C LEU A 289 28.56 -1.93 -16.67
N ALA A 290 27.96 -3.02 -17.16
CA ALA A 290 28.67 -4.19 -17.62
C ALA A 290 29.59 -3.88 -18.81
N GLN A 291 29.20 -2.99 -19.72
CA GLN A 291 30.03 -2.55 -20.86
C GLN A 291 31.19 -1.65 -20.41
N THR A 292 30.93 -0.72 -19.47
CA THR A 292 31.93 0.27 -19.06
C THR A 292 32.88 -0.25 -17.98
N GLN A 293 32.44 -1.24 -17.20
CA GLN A 293 33.18 -1.89 -16.14
C GLN A 293 33.06 -3.43 -16.24
N PRO A 294 33.73 -4.06 -17.24
CA PRO A 294 33.54 -5.51 -17.46
C PRO A 294 34.00 -6.39 -16.29
N ASP A 295 34.84 -5.86 -15.40
CA ASP A 295 35.33 -6.55 -14.20
C ASP A 295 34.51 -6.20 -12.94
N PHE A 296 33.32 -5.65 -13.10
CA PHE A 296 32.47 -5.28 -11.97
C PHE A 296 32.07 -6.52 -11.16
N PRO A 297 32.24 -6.50 -9.82
CA PRO A 297 32.07 -7.69 -8.97
C PRO A 297 30.57 -7.99 -8.69
N TRP A 298 29.82 -8.37 -9.69
CA TRP A 298 28.36 -8.64 -9.58
C TRP A 298 28.04 -9.67 -8.50
N ALA A 299 28.78 -10.77 -8.43
CA ALA A 299 28.57 -11.82 -7.43
C ALA A 299 28.73 -11.36 -5.96
N ASP A 300 29.32 -10.19 -5.73
CA ASP A 300 29.39 -9.62 -4.40
C ASP A 300 28.02 -9.11 -3.89
N TYR A 301 27.02 -9.05 -4.74
CA TYR A 301 25.65 -8.57 -4.46
C TYR A 301 24.60 -9.70 -4.54
N ASP A 302 25.03 -10.94 -4.52
CA ASP A 302 24.27 -12.17 -4.47
C ASP A 302 24.70 -12.93 -3.20
N LEU A 303 24.07 -12.60 -2.07
CA LEU A 303 24.42 -13.11 -0.75
C LEU A 303 23.22 -13.75 -0.04
N GLU A 304 22.04 -13.51 -0.56
CA GLU A 304 20.77 -13.90 0.03
C GLU A 304 19.91 -14.65 -1.01
N ASP A 305 19.25 -15.71 -0.61
CA ASP A 305 18.10 -16.26 -1.32
C ASP A 305 16.82 -15.73 -0.68
N VAL A 306 16.36 -14.55 -1.10
CA VAL A 306 15.21 -13.87 -0.51
C VAL A 306 13.93 -14.67 -0.74
N SER A 307 13.88 -15.42 -1.82
CA SER A 307 12.72 -16.18 -2.27
C SER A 307 12.69 -17.64 -1.78
N ASP A 308 13.77 -18.12 -1.17
CA ASP A 308 13.97 -19.54 -0.86
C ASP A 308 13.80 -20.42 -2.12
N ALA A 309 14.59 -20.10 -3.14
CA ALA A 309 14.43 -20.61 -4.50
C ALA A 309 14.56 -22.14 -4.58
N ASP A 310 15.35 -22.75 -3.71
CA ASP A 310 15.53 -24.20 -3.63
C ASP A 310 14.65 -24.86 -2.55
N GLY A 311 13.98 -24.07 -1.72
CA GLY A 311 12.99 -24.53 -0.73
C GLY A 311 13.63 -25.17 0.51
N ASP A 312 14.90 -24.91 0.81
CA ASP A 312 15.62 -25.51 1.93
C ASP A 312 15.47 -24.73 3.24
N GLY A 313 14.92 -23.50 3.18
CA GLY A 313 14.69 -22.58 4.29
C GLY A 313 15.95 -21.83 4.71
N ASN A 314 17.00 -21.80 3.90
CA ASN A 314 18.23 -21.07 4.12
C ASN A 314 18.27 -19.79 3.29
N PHE A 315 17.79 -18.70 3.82
CA PHE A 315 17.76 -17.38 3.17
C PHE A 315 19.13 -16.65 3.14
N ALA A 316 20.22 -17.29 3.47
CA ALA A 316 21.53 -16.68 3.59
C ALA A 316 22.55 -17.36 2.67
N GLU A 317 22.18 -17.53 1.42
CA GLU A 317 23.01 -18.14 0.38
C GLU A 317 22.72 -17.53 -0.99
N PRO A 318 23.68 -17.57 -1.92
CA PRO A 318 23.49 -17.06 -3.27
C PRO A 318 22.52 -17.92 -4.09
N ASP A 319 21.68 -17.26 -4.91
CA ASP A 319 20.74 -17.91 -5.84
C ASP A 319 20.97 -17.54 -7.32
N GLY A 320 21.98 -16.74 -7.60
CA GLY A 320 22.31 -16.25 -8.94
C GLY A 320 21.55 -14.97 -9.33
N VAL A 321 20.84 -14.36 -8.39
CA VAL A 321 20.14 -13.09 -8.56
C VAL A 321 20.80 -12.02 -7.71
N ILE A 322 20.88 -10.79 -8.23
CA ILE A 322 21.28 -9.62 -7.44
C ILE A 322 20.19 -9.36 -6.40
N ASP A 323 20.52 -9.48 -5.11
CA ASP A 323 19.55 -9.39 -4.01
C ASP A 323 18.76 -8.07 -4.00
N HIS A 324 19.48 -6.95 -4.11
CA HIS A 324 18.91 -5.61 -3.88
C HIS A 324 19.50 -4.61 -4.86
N LEU A 325 18.76 -4.28 -5.91
CA LEU A 325 19.15 -3.27 -6.90
C LEU A 325 18.42 -1.95 -6.60
N VAL A 326 19.19 -0.89 -6.35
CA VAL A 326 18.70 0.46 -6.10
C VAL A 326 19.11 1.38 -7.25
N LEU A 327 18.16 2.01 -7.89
CA LEU A 327 18.41 3.02 -8.92
C LEU A 327 18.16 4.40 -8.33
N VAL A 328 19.05 5.34 -8.60
CA VAL A 328 18.85 6.76 -8.29
C VAL A 328 18.90 7.52 -9.61
N HIS A 329 17.77 8.08 -10.03
CA HIS A 329 17.71 8.82 -11.28
C HIS A 329 17.98 10.31 -11.08
N ALA A 330 18.57 10.95 -12.08
CA ALA A 330 18.75 12.39 -12.15
C ALA A 330 17.40 13.09 -12.33
N GLY A 331 17.26 14.28 -11.77
CA GLY A 331 16.01 15.06 -11.84
C GLY A 331 15.09 14.85 -10.65
N LYS A 332 13.92 15.47 -10.73
CA LYS A 332 12.88 15.39 -9.70
C LYS A 332 11.93 14.25 -9.93
N ASP A 333 11.44 13.70 -8.86
CA ASP A 333 10.38 12.68 -8.90
C ASP A 333 9.08 13.23 -9.49
N LYS A 334 8.39 12.41 -10.27
CA LYS A 334 7.07 12.74 -10.82
C LYS A 334 6.04 13.04 -9.71
N SER A 335 6.11 12.35 -8.61
CA SER A 335 5.26 12.58 -7.45
C SER A 335 5.41 13.96 -6.83
N SER A 336 6.58 14.57 -7.02
CA SER A 336 6.89 15.96 -6.63
C SER A 336 6.83 16.92 -7.83
N ASP A 337 5.84 16.74 -8.70
CA ASP A 337 5.57 17.48 -9.94
C ASP A 337 6.51 17.20 -11.14
N GLY A 338 7.50 16.31 -10.96
CA GLY A 338 8.48 15.99 -12.01
C GLY A 338 9.40 17.16 -12.39
N GLY A 339 9.33 18.29 -11.69
CA GLY A 339 10.14 19.45 -11.96
C GLY A 339 10.04 19.96 -13.40
N ALA A 340 11.18 20.01 -14.12
CA ALA A 340 11.22 20.42 -15.52
C ALA A 340 10.60 19.39 -16.48
N GLU A 341 10.56 18.12 -16.09
CA GLU A 341 10.06 17.01 -16.93
C GLU A 341 8.55 16.79 -16.77
N GLY A 342 7.97 17.10 -15.61
CA GLY A 342 6.53 16.98 -15.38
C GLY A 342 6.05 15.54 -15.55
N THR A 343 5.05 15.30 -16.40
CA THR A 343 4.49 13.98 -16.67
C THR A 343 5.46 13.03 -17.41
N TYR A 344 6.62 13.50 -17.79
CA TYR A 344 7.68 12.67 -18.38
C TYR A 344 8.67 12.11 -17.36
N ALA A 345 8.67 12.64 -16.13
CA ALA A 345 9.56 12.17 -15.07
C ALA A 345 9.21 10.74 -14.63
N ILE A 346 10.12 10.11 -13.93
CA ILE A 346 9.91 8.81 -13.28
C ILE A 346 9.29 9.07 -11.90
N TRP A 347 8.41 8.17 -11.46
CA TRP A 347 7.86 8.11 -10.11
C TRP A 347 8.68 7.12 -9.28
N ALA A 348 9.08 7.49 -8.07
CA ALA A 348 9.75 6.56 -7.14
C ALA A 348 8.87 5.34 -6.88
N HIS A 349 9.44 4.14 -7.03
CA HIS A 349 8.70 2.89 -6.90
C HIS A 349 9.63 1.70 -6.67
N SER A 350 9.05 0.62 -6.19
CA SER A 350 9.63 -0.72 -6.20
C SER A 350 8.93 -1.57 -7.27
N SER A 351 9.67 -2.35 -8.04
CA SER A 351 9.12 -3.20 -9.09
C SER A 351 10.04 -4.38 -9.41
N ALA A 352 9.57 -5.23 -10.30
CA ALA A 352 10.33 -6.38 -10.78
C ALA A 352 10.49 -6.34 -12.32
N VAL A 353 11.61 -6.85 -12.79
CA VAL A 353 11.83 -7.16 -14.21
C VAL A 353 11.26 -8.55 -14.46
N ALA A 354 10.13 -8.62 -15.14
CA ALA A 354 9.42 -9.87 -15.40
C ALA A 354 10.34 -10.94 -16.01
N GLY A 355 10.37 -12.13 -15.38
CA GLY A 355 11.25 -13.23 -15.79
C GLY A 355 12.73 -13.05 -15.43
N GLY A 356 13.09 -11.92 -14.87
CA GLY A 356 14.48 -11.54 -14.60
C GLY A 356 15.25 -11.17 -15.87
N TYR A 357 16.36 -10.47 -15.71
CA TYR A 357 17.23 -10.10 -16.82
C TYR A 357 18.67 -10.54 -16.56
N GLN A 358 19.27 -11.28 -17.51
CA GLN A 358 20.64 -11.76 -17.42
C GLN A 358 21.63 -10.60 -17.61
N VAL A 359 22.46 -10.33 -16.62
CA VAL A 359 23.52 -9.32 -16.73
C VAL A 359 24.55 -9.76 -17.77
N PRO A 360 24.85 -8.95 -18.80
CA PRO A 360 25.72 -9.36 -19.89
C PRO A 360 27.11 -9.80 -19.44
N GLY A 361 27.53 -10.97 -19.91
CA GLY A 361 28.87 -11.52 -19.62
C GLY A 361 29.02 -12.16 -18.24
N THR A 362 27.93 -12.37 -17.53
CA THR A 362 27.90 -13.01 -16.22
C THR A 362 26.83 -14.10 -16.13
N ASP A 363 26.85 -14.88 -15.05
CA ASP A 363 25.78 -15.83 -14.72
C ASP A 363 24.72 -15.20 -13.80
N MET A 364 24.87 -13.90 -13.51
CA MET A 364 23.99 -13.17 -12.58
C MET A 364 22.76 -12.61 -13.30
N LYS A 365 21.64 -12.50 -12.57
CA LYS A 365 20.41 -11.86 -13.03
C LYS A 365 20.03 -10.68 -12.14
N ILE A 366 19.27 -9.74 -12.68
CA ILE A 366 18.47 -8.82 -11.90
C ILE A 366 17.01 -9.28 -11.99
N SER A 367 16.29 -9.13 -10.89
CA SER A 367 14.85 -9.44 -10.79
C SER A 367 14.10 -8.23 -10.27
N ASN A 368 14.37 -7.81 -9.05
CA ASN A 368 13.73 -6.67 -8.43
C ASN A 368 14.60 -5.42 -8.51
N TYR A 369 13.97 -4.27 -8.48
CA TYR A 369 14.67 -3.00 -8.34
C TYR A 369 13.79 -2.00 -7.60
N ILE A 370 14.44 -1.04 -6.96
CA ILE A 370 13.79 0.16 -6.43
C ILE A 370 14.40 1.39 -7.11
N VAL A 371 13.59 2.41 -7.34
CA VAL A 371 14.05 3.64 -8.01
C VAL A 371 13.58 4.87 -7.26
N GLN A 372 14.47 5.87 -7.11
CA GLN A 372 14.21 7.14 -6.46
C GLN A 372 14.90 8.29 -7.20
N PRO A 373 14.43 9.55 -7.04
CA PRO A 373 15.09 10.72 -7.59
C PRO A 373 16.34 11.12 -6.79
N GLU A 374 17.20 11.89 -7.40
CA GLU A 374 18.44 12.36 -6.76
C GLU A 374 18.20 13.22 -5.51
N ASP A 375 17.07 13.94 -5.43
CA ASP A 375 16.73 14.79 -4.29
C ASP A 375 15.86 14.14 -3.21
N SER A 376 15.78 12.82 -3.20
CA SER A 376 15.13 12.04 -2.14
C SER A 376 15.93 12.06 -0.85
N GLY A 377 15.21 12.13 0.27
CA GLY A 377 15.76 11.87 1.60
C GLY A 377 15.75 10.36 1.93
N VAL A 378 16.39 9.99 3.03
CA VAL A 378 16.51 8.59 3.47
C VAL A 378 15.17 7.88 3.67
N GLY A 379 14.08 8.64 3.86
CA GLY A 379 12.75 8.08 4.14
C GLY A 379 12.18 7.28 2.97
N VAL A 380 12.27 7.80 1.74
CA VAL A 380 11.79 7.09 0.56
C VAL A 380 12.68 5.88 0.27
N PHE A 381 14.00 6.03 0.37
CA PHE A 381 14.88 4.85 0.27
C PHE A 381 14.51 3.75 1.26
N ALA A 382 14.14 4.11 2.48
CA ALA A 382 13.74 3.14 3.49
C ALA A 382 12.38 2.51 3.18
N HIS A 383 11.45 3.26 2.61
CA HIS A 383 10.12 2.79 2.21
C HIS A 383 10.23 1.78 1.06
N GLU A 384 10.87 2.18 -0.04
CA GLU A 384 11.04 1.31 -1.21
C GLU A 384 11.84 0.05 -0.86
N TYR A 385 12.83 0.18 0.04
CA TYR A 385 13.53 -1.00 0.53
C TYR A 385 12.65 -1.90 1.43
N GLY A 386 11.63 -1.34 2.08
CA GLY A 386 10.59 -2.12 2.76
C GLY A 386 9.80 -3.00 1.79
N HIS A 387 9.48 -2.48 0.61
CA HIS A 387 8.86 -3.25 -0.47
C HIS A 387 9.78 -4.35 -1.00
N ASP A 388 11.06 -4.06 -1.15
CA ASP A 388 12.04 -5.06 -1.57
C ASP A 388 12.18 -6.22 -0.56
N LEU A 389 11.88 -5.96 0.72
CA LEU A 389 11.74 -6.98 1.75
C LEU A 389 10.36 -7.68 1.78
N GLY A 390 9.45 -7.32 0.91
CA GLY A 390 8.13 -7.93 0.74
C GLY A 390 6.97 -7.26 1.50
N LEU A 391 7.17 -6.08 2.09
CA LEU A 391 6.09 -5.35 2.76
C LEU A 391 5.21 -4.61 1.74
N PRO A 392 3.87 -4.61 1.92
CA PRO A 392 2.97 -3.86 1.08
C PRO A 392 2.92 -2.38 1.48
N ASP A 393 2.36 -1.56 0.59
CA ASP A 393 1.88 -0.25 0.97
C ASP A 393 0.74 -0.35 1.99
N LEU A 394 0.79 0.51 3.00
CA LEU A 394 -0.23 0.59 4.04
C LEU A 394 -1.10 1.85 3.93
N TYR A 395 -1.01 2.57 2.83
CA TYR A 395 -1.94 3.64 2.47
C TYR A 395 -2.87 3.18 1.34
N ASP A 396 -3.89 3.98 1.02
CA ASP A 396 -4.78 3.71 -0.10
C ASP A 396 -4.10 4.10 -1.41
N THR A 397 -3.55 3.12 -2.11
CA THR A 397 -2.83 3.29 -3.38
C THR A 397 -3.75 3.72 -4.52
N SER A 398 -5.06 3.58 -4.39
CA SER A 398 -6.02 4.10 -5.38
C SER A 398 -6.10 5.62 -5.41
N GLY A 399 -5.58 6.29 -4.38
CA GLY A 399 -5.71 7.73 -4.21
C GLY A 399 -7.14 8.21 -3.93
N ALA A 400 -8.10 7.30 -3.86
CA ALA A 400 -9.50 7.62 -3.59
C ALA A 400 -9.80 7.72 -2.08
N GLY A 401 -8.92 7.17 -1.25
CA GLY A 401 -9.06 7.09 0.18
C GLY A 401 -7.98 7.84 0.98
N SER A 402 -8.24 8.05 2.28
CA SER A 402 -7.21 8.45 3.22
C SER A 402 -6.41 7.25 3.68
N SER A 403 -5.15 7.45 4.06
CA SER A 403 -4.37 6.38 4.68
C SER A 403 -4.97 5.94 6.01
N ALA A 404 -5.01 4.63 6.18
CA ALA A 404 -5.46 4.01 7.42
C ALA A 404 -4.45 4.12 8.56
N VAL A 405 -3.17 4.37 8.25
CA VAL A 405 -2.07 4.32 9.21
C VAL A 405 -1.21 5.59 9.24
N ASP A 406 -1.23 6.38 8.18
CA ASP A 406 -0.64 7.72 8.08
C ASP A 406 0.86 7.74 8.45
N PHE A 407 1.32 8.71 9.23
CA PHE A 407 2.73 8.88 9.62
C PHE A 407 3.23 7.89 10.68
N TRP A 408 2.38 7.00 11.17
CA TRP A 408 2.76 6.02 12.19
C TRP A 408 3.51 4.82 11.63
N ASP A 409 3.56 4.70 10.31
CA ASP A 409 4.22 3.60 9.65
C ASP A 409 5.11 4.06 8.49
N LEU A 410 6.29 3.45 8.38
CA LEU A 410 7.21 3.69 7.28
C LEU A 410 6.60 3.31 5.93
N MET A 411 5.82 2.20 5.89
CA MET A 411 5.15 1.74 4.68
C MET A 411 3.89 2.56 4.34
N SER A 412 3.80 3.75 4.89
CA SER A 412 2.84 4.80 4.59
C SER A 412 3.55 6.15 4.68
N SER A 413 2.87 7.21 5.11
CA SER A 413 3.43 8.56 5.19
C SER A 413 4.60 8.72 6.17
N GLY A 414 4.89 7.72 6.98
CA GLY A 414 6.04 7.71 7.88
C GLY A 414 7.39 7.92 7.18
N SER A 415 7.49 7.52 5.91
CA SER A 415 8.64 7.77 5.04
C SER A 415 8.89 9.27 4.80
N HIS A 416 7.86 10.10 4.87
CA HIS A 416 7.90 11.52 4.51
C HIS A 416 8.08 12.45 5.72
N SER A 417 8.35 11.90 6.90
CA SER A 417 8.57 12.68 8.12
C SER A 417 9.91 13.43 8.12
N GLY A 418 9.96 14.51 8.87
CA GLY A 418 11.17 15.31 9.10
C GLY A 418 10.96 16.81 8.85
N PRO A 419 11.90 17.66 9.34
CA PRO A 419 11.89 19.09 9.06
C PRO A 419 12.10 19.43 7.58
N ILE A 420 12.74 18.54 6.83
CA ILE A 420 12.66 18.41 5.39
C ILE A 420 11.99 17.08 5.17
N PHE A 421 11.04 16.98 4.26
CA PHE A 421 10.38 15.73 3.95
C PHE A 421 11.39 14.63 3.66
N GLN A 422 11.08 13.42 4.11
CA GLN A 422 11.90 12.23 3.92
C GLN A 422 13.23 12.26 4.71
N SER A 423 13.53 13.34 5.47
CA SER A 423 14.83 13.47 6.15
C SER A 423 14.94 12.73 7.48
N MET A 424 13.81 12.46 8.13
CA MET A 424 13.72 11.77 9.42
C MET A 424 12.50 10.83 9.44
N PRO A 425 12.55 9.73 8.69
CA PRO A 425 11.43 8.78 8.62
C PRO A 425 11.10 8.17 9.98
N THR A 426 9.85 7.77 10.16
CA THR A 426 9.38 7.07 11.36
C THR A 426 9.53 5.57 11.22
N HIS A 427 9.46 4.86 12.33
CA HIS A 427 9.53 3.39 12.32
C HIS A 427 8.37 2.74 11.56
N MET A 428 8.62 1.54 11.07
CA MET A 428 7.58 0.56 10.74
C MET A 428 6.70 0.28 11.96
N GLY A 429 5.46 -0.03 11.73
CA GLY A 429 4.52 -0.51 12.74
C GLY A 429 4.91 -1.86 13.33
N LEU A 430 4.16 -2.27 14.33
CA LEU A 430 4.43 -3.55 14.99
C LEU A 430 4.20 -4.74 14.07
N TRP A 431 3.24 -4.67 13.14
CA TRP A 431 2.94 -5.75 12.20
C TRP A 431 4.13 -6.01 11.28
N ASP A 432 4.66 -5.00 10.62
CA ASP A 432 5.80 -5.13 9.70
C ASP A 432 7.02 -5.72 10.42
N LYS A 433 7.37 -5.13 11.57
CA LYS A 433 8.49 -5.64 12.37
C LYS A 433 8.27 -7.07 12.85
N TRP A 434 7.03 -7.44 13.09
CA TRP A 434 6.68 -8.79 13.53
C TRP A 434 6.80 -9.80 12.38
N VAL A 435 6.26 -9.53 11.19
CA VAL A 435 6.35 -10.44 10.04
C VAL A 435 7.80 -10.56 9.52
N LEU A 436 8.58 -9.48 9.61
CA LEU A 436 10.02 -9.50 9.33
C LEU A 436 10.84 -10.25 10.42
N GLY A 437 10.23 -10.61 11.53
CA GLY A 437 10.90 -11.31 12.62
C GLY A 437 11.69 -10.40 13.56
N TRP A 438 11.50 -9.09 13.51
CA TRP A 438 12.24 -8.11 14.32
C TRP A 438 11.54 -7.77 15.64
N ALA A 439 10.26 -8.10 15.76
CA ALA A 439 9.49 -7.92 16.98
C ALA A 439 8.85 -9.22 17.45
N SER A 440 8.70 -9.32 18.78
CA SER A 440 8.06 -10.46 19.44
C SER A 440 7.01 -9.98 20.44
N PRO A 441 5.80 -9.61 19.98
CA PRO A 441 4.72 -9.21 20.86
C PRO A 441 4.28 -10.36 21.76
N LYS A 442 3.79 -10.03 22.97
CA LYS A 442 3.14 -11.02 23.83
C LYS A 442 1.79 -11.40 23.24
N VAL A 443 1.63 -12.69 22.95
CA VAL A 443 0.40 -13.24 22.35
C VAL A 443 -0.64 -13.55 23.42
N PHE A 444 -1.91 -13.31 23.06
CA PHE A 444 -3.10 -13.68 23.80
C PHE A 444 -4.11 -14.32 22.84
N ASP A 445 -4.59 -15.50 23.22
CA ASP A 445 -5.58 -16.24 22.47
C ASP A 445 -6.98 -16.14 23.10
N PRO A 446 -8.05 -16.43 22.34
CA PRO A 446 -9.41 -16.48 22.89
C PRO A 446 -9.52 -17.40 24.09
N GLY A 447 -10.05 -16.85 25.17
CA GLY A 447 -10.20 -17.56 26.44
C GLY A 447 -9.01 -17.48 27.40
N ASP A 448 -7.93 -16.82 27.01
CA ASP A 448 -6.83 -16.54 27.92
C ASP A 448 -7.25 -15.65 29.09
N ARG A 449 -6.47 -15.70 30.16
CA ARG A 449 -6.76 -14.87 31.33
C ARG A 449 -6.30 -13.43 31.11
N LYS A 450 -7.14 -12.52 31.53
CA LYS A 450 -6.79 -11.11 31.67
C LYS A 450 -5.48 -10.96 32.43
N SER A 451 -4.53 -10.20 31.85
CA SER A 451 -3.16 -10.10 32.35
C SER A 451 -2.58 -8.70 32.23
N LEU A 452 -1.57 -8.40 33.02
CA LEU A 452 -0.76 -7.20 32.89
C LEU A 452 0.48 -7.50 32.05
N VAL A 453 0.80 -6.58 31.13
CA VAL A 453 1.99 -6.64 30.28
C VAL A 453 2.72 -5.31 30.39
N THR A 454 4.04 -5.35 30.50
CA THR A 454 4.87 -4.15 30.40
C THR A 454 5.32 -4.02 28.95
N VAL A 455 4.75 -3.06 28.22
CA VAL A 455 5.08 -2.74 26.84
C VAL A 455 6.12 -1.63 26.81
N GLY A 456 7.23 -1.86 26.12
CA GLY A 456 8.30 -0.89 25.95
C GLY A 456 8.11 -0.05 24.70
N GLN A 457 8.87 1.03 24.57
CA GLN A 457 8.89 1.86 23.37
C GLN A 457 9.34 1.05 22.14
N SER A 458 8.70 1.28 21.01
CA SER A 458 8.89 0.53 19.78
C SER A 458 10.26 0.76 19.14
N SER A 459 10.80 1.98 19.22
CA SER A 459 12.07 2.33 18.60
C SER A 459 13.25 1.55 19.21
N ARG A 460 13.33 1.50 20.52
CA ARG A 460 14.40 0.78 21.26
C ARG A 460 13.78 0.12 22.48
N THR A 461 13.20 -1.04 22.28
CA THR A 461 12.49 -1.75 23.36
C THR A 461 13.38 -1.96 24.58
N PRO A 462 13.05 -1.39 25.75
CA PRO A 462 13.84 -1.55 26.96
C PRO A 462 13.91 -3.01 27.40
N LYS A 463 15.01 -3.42 28.02
CA LYS A 463 15.14 -4.76 28.59
C LYS A 463 13.99 -5.04 29.57
N LEU A 464 13.50 -6.26 29.59
CA LEU A 464 12.41 -6.74 30.44
C LEU A 464 11.02 -6.15 30.11
N THR A 465 10.88 -5.53 28.96
CA THR A 465 9.58 -5.15 28.41
C THR A 465 9.28 -5.99 27.14
N GLN A 466 8.01 -6.01 26.75
CA GLN A 466 7.58 -6.62 25.49
C GLN A 466 7.59 -5.56 24.38
N ASP A 467 7.77 -5.98 23.15
CA ASP A 467 7.68 -5.12 21.96
C ASP A 467 6.27 -4.59 21.75
N GLY A 468 5.30 -5.33 22.22
CA GLY A 468 3.89 -5.04 22.13
C GLY A 468 3.07 -6.21 22.61
N VAL A 469 1.81 -6.19 22.28
CA VAL A 469 0.88 -7.31 22.49
C VAL A 469 0.19 -7.63 21.18
N ARG A 470 -0.13 -8.92 20.97
CA ARG A 470 -1.01 -9.42 19.92
C ARG A 470 -2.19 -10.13 20.58
N VAL A 471 -3.39 -9.74 20.23
CA VAL A 471 -4.63 -10.32 20.75
C VAL A 471 -5.36 -10.98 19.59
N ASN A 472 -5.23 -12.29 19.48
CA ASN A 472 -5.89 -13.06 18.45
C ASN A 472 -7.40 -13.09 18.68
N LEU A 473 -8.16 -12.93 17.59
CA LEU A 473 -9.58 -13.21 17.55
C LEU A 473 -9.80 -14.67 17.15
N ALA A 474 -11.01 -15.18 17.33
CA ALA A 474 -11.32 -16.50 16.83
C ALA A 474 -11.19 -16.51 15.30
N SER A 475 -10.53 -17.52 14.77
CA SER A 475 -10.50 -17.80 13.34
C SER A 475 -11.92 -18.08 12.85
N GLU A 476 -12.29 -17.53 11.71
CA GLU A 476 -13.60 -17.75 11.09
C GLU A 476 -13.41 -18.30 9.68
N PRO A 477 -14.13 -19.35 9.29
CA PRO A 477 -14.11 -19.80 7.91
C PRO A 477 -14.87 -18.82 7.03
N LEU A 478 -14.25 -18.38 5.94
CA LEU A 478 -14.89 -17.67 4.85
C LEU A 478 -15.24 -18.66 3.76
N LYS A 479 -16.53 -18.86 3.52
CA LYS A 479 -16.98 -19.69 2.42
C LYS A 479 -16.76 -18.97 1.11
N MET A 480 -15.99 -19.57 0.22
CA MET A 480 -15.68 -19.06 -1.11
C MET A 480 -16.56 -19.75 -2.17
N VAL A 481 -16.63 -21.08 -2.09
CA VAL A 481 -17.39 -21.92 -3.02
C VAL A 481 -17.82 -23.21 -2.31
N ASP A 482 -18.93 -23.80 -2.68
CA ASP A 482 -19.21 -25.19 -2.30
C ASP A 482 -18.52 -26.11 -3.33
N PRO A 483 -17.77 -27.17 -2.92
CA PRO A 483 -17.28 -28.17 -3.83
C PRO A 483 -18.40 -28.68 -4.75
N HIS A 484 -18.07 -29.08 -5.98
CA HIS A 484 -19.09 -29.54 -6.92
C HIS A 484 -19.74 -30.81 -6.43
N SER A 485 -18.95 -31.75 -5.94
CA SER A 485 -19.41 -32.91 -5.24
C SER A 485 -18.67 -33.15 -3.94
N GLY A 486 -19.17 -34.04 -3.09
CA GLY A 486 -18.48 -34.38 -1.85
C GLY A 486 -18.18 -33.18 -0.93
N GLY A 487 -16.97 -33.10 -0.45
CA GLY A 487 -16.52 -32.07 0.50
C GLY A 487 -15.20 -31.38 0.13
N ASN A 488 -14.59 -31.70 -1.01
CA ASN A 488 -13.28 -31.18 -1.41
C ASN A 488 -13.24 -30.88 -2.90
N ALA A 489 -12.40 -29.90 -3.26
CA ALA A 489 -12.04 -29.58 -4.62
C ALA A 489 -10.57 -29.14 -4.68
N TRP A 490 -9.92 -29.21 -5.82
CA TRP A 490 -8.64 -28.56 -6.03
C TRP A 490 -8.83 -27.05 -6.16
N TRP A 491 -7.97 -26.27 -5.52
CA TRP A 491 -7.98 -24.81 -5.53
C TRP A 491 -6.61 -24.25 -5.82
N SER A 492 -6.51 -23.32 -6.80
CA SER A 492 -5.25 -22.71 -7.20
C SER A 492 -4.66 -21.72 -6.19
N GLY A 493 -5.45 -21.32 -5.18
CA GLY A 493 -5.13 -20.20 -4.31
C GLY A 493 -5.65 -18.86 -4.85
N MET A 494 -5.56 -17.84 -4.03
CA MET A 494 -5.86 -16.44 -4.31
C MET A 494 -4.80 -15.54 -3.68
N ASP A 495 -4.88 -14.24 -3.92
CA ASP A 495 -3.95 -13.26 -3.35
C ASP A 495 -2.46 -13.63 -3.65
N GLN A 496 -2.19 -14.06 -4.86
CA GLN A 496 -0.87 -14.51 -5.30
C GLN A 496 -0.43 -13.70 -6.52
N GLU A 497 0.39 -12.72 -6.32
CA GLU A 497 0.96 -11.93 -7.40
C GLU A 497 2.03 -12.73 -8.17
N TRP A 498 2.08 -12.54 -9.48
CA TRP A 498 3.04 -13.20 -10.38
C TRP A 498 3.09 -14.72 -10.20
N ALA A 499 1.96 -15.33 -9.91
CA ALA A 499 1.89 -16.76 -9.71
C ALA A 499 2.15 -17.52 -11.03
N ASN A 500 2.85 -18.63 -10.88
CA ASN A 500 2.99 -19.66 -11.91
C ASN A 500 2.87 -21.01 -11.21
N VAL A 501 1.64 -21.39 -10.93
CA VAL A 501 1.32 -22.55 -10.08
C VAL A 501 0.52 -23.58 -10.86
N SER A 502 0.83 -24.84 -10.69
CA SER A 502 0.16 -25.91 -11.41
C SER A 502 -0.16 -27.13 -10.55
N VAL A 503 -1.18 -27.86 -10.94
CA VAL A 503 -1.48 -29.20 -10.44
C VAL A 503 -1.59 -30.15 -11.65
N GLY A 504 -0.89 -31.25 -11.60
CA GLY A 504 -0.82 -32.16 -12.73
C GLY A 504 -0.67 -33.63 -12.37
N ARG A 505 -0.92 -34.48 -13.34
CA ARG A 505 -0.77 -35.93 -13.19
C ARG A 505 -0.34 -36.60 -14.50
N ASP A 506 0.09 -37.86 -14.37
CA ASP A 506 0.32 -38.74 -15.52
C ASP A 506 -1.02 -39.38 -15.96
N ILE A 507 -1.29 -39.38 -17.26
CA ILE A 507 -2.48 -39.97 -17.86
C ILE A 507 -2.09 -40.93 -18.99
N ASP A 508 -2.55 -42.16 -18.91
CA ASP A 508 -2.53 -43.10 -20.03
C ASP A 508 -3.81 -42.86 -20.88
N VAL A 509 -3.65 -42.17 -21.98
CA VAL A 509 -4.77 -41.83 -22.86
C VAL A 509 -5.23 -43.10 -23.56
N PRO A 510 -6.53 -43.54 -23.40
CA PRO A 510 -7.01 -44.76 -24.03
C PRO A 510 -7.01 -44.64 -25.57
N ALA A 511 -6.96 -45.73 -26.23
CA ALA A 511 -7.22 -45.77 -27.67
C ALA A 511 -8.73 -45.51 -27.93
N GLY A 512 -9.04 -44.57 -28.80
CA GLY A 512 -10.41 -44.18 -29.12
C GLY A 512 -10.46 -43.15 -30.22
N SER A 513 -11.64 -42.93 -30.80
CA SER A 513 -11.86 -41.91 -31.84
C SER A 513 -12.42 -40.60 -31.30
N ASP A 514 -12.86 -40.61 -30.03
CA ASP A 514 -13.30 -39.42 -29.26
C ASP A 514 -12.85 -39.58 -27.81
N VAL A 515 -11.73 -39.02 -27.47
CA VAL A 515 -11.16 -39.11 -26.10
C VAL A 515 -11.14 -37.70 -25.49
N ARG A 516 -11.84 -37.58 -24.37
CA ARG A 516 -12.00 -36.30 -23.67
C ARG A 516 -11.62 -36.40 -22.22
N PHE A 517 -10.97 -35.36 -21.72
CA PHE A 517 -10.74 -35.12 -20.31
C PHE A 517 -11.72 -34.05 -19.84
N TRP A 518 -12.61 -34.40 -18.97
CA TRP A 518 -13.64 -33.57 -18.39
C TRP A 518 -13.27 -33.10 -17.01
N MET A 519 -13.75 -31.90 -16.64
CA MET A 519 -13.56 -31.31 -15.32
C MET A 519 -14.68 -30.33 -15.01
N TRP A 520 -15.08 -30.28 -13.76
CA TRP A 520 -15.93 -29.22 -13.27
C TRP A 520 -15.05 -28.07 -12.81
N ASN A 521 -15.34 -26.87 -13.30
CA ASN A 521 -14.59 -25.65 -13.03
C ASN A 521 -15.47 -24.60 -12.39
N ASN A 522 -14.94 -23.91 -11.37
CA ASN A 522 -15.55 -22.75 -10.78
C ASN A 522 -14.43 -21.74 -10.51
N TYR A 523 -14.31 -20.74 -11.33
CA TYR A 523 -13.24 -19.77 -11.22
C TYR A 523 -13.75 -18.32 -11.24
N GLU A 524 -13.02 -17.48 -10.58
CA GLU A 524 -13.02 -16.04 -10.70
C GLU A 524 -11.57 -15.64 -10.93
N ILE A 525 -11.24 -15.44 -12.20
CA ILE A 525 -9.91 -15.11 -12.72
C ILE A 525 -10.03 -13.75 -13.34
N GLU A 526 -9.09 -12.85 -13.07
CA GLU A 526 -9.21 -11.52 -13.60
C GLU A 526 -9.14 -11.48 -15.12
N SER A 527 -10.22 -10.91 -15.71
CA SER A 527 -10.39 -10.87 -17.16
C SER A 527 -9.25 -10.08 -17.82
N ASP A 528 -8.64 -10.73 -18.83
CA ASP A 528 -7.57 -10.16 -19.67
C ASP A 528 -6.22 -9.91 -18.98
N TRP A 529 -6.10 -10.26 -17.69
CA TRP A 529 -4.88 -10.11 -16.91
C TRP A 529 -4.34 -11.44 -16.40
N ASP A 530 -5.17 -12.21 -15.69
CA ASP A 530 -4.82 -13.51 -15.17
C ASP A 530 -5.39 -14.63 -16.06
N PHE A 531 -4.70 -15.76 -16.11
CA PHE A 531 -5.10 -16.85 -16.99
C PHE A 531 -4.89 -18.22 -16.37
N GLY A 532 -5.88 -19.08 -16.54
CA GLY A 532 -5.77 -20.53 -16.37
C GLY A 532 -5.42 -21.23 -17.68
N PHE A 533 -4.63 -22.28 -17.62
CA PHE A 533 -4.27 -23.09 -18.79
C PHE A 533 -4.42 -24.56 -18.51
N VAL A 534 -4.88 -25.33 -19.50
CA VAL A 534 -4.73 -26.78 -19.49
C VAL A 534 -3.60 -27.14 -20.44
N GLU A 535 -2.60 -27.84 -19.96
CA GLU A 535 -1.37 -28.10 -20.68
C GLU A 535 -1.05 -29.60 -20.73
N VAL A 536 -0.54 -30.06 -21.85
CA VAL A 536 -0.14 -31.45 -22.10
C VAL A 536 1.34 -31.52 -22.47
N SER A 537 2.04 -32.48 -21.90
CA SER A 537 3.42 -32.85 -22.26
C SER A 537 3.49 -34.31 -22.73
N THR A 538 4.17 -34.56 -23.84
CA THR A 538 4.48 -35.88 -24.36
C THR A 538 5.95 -36.31 -24.16
N ASP A 539 6.75 -35.44 -23.59
CA ASP A 539 8.20 -35.63 -23.39
C ASP A 539 8.61 -35.72 -21.90
N GLY A 540 7.66 -36.10 -21.05
CA GLY A 540 7.90 -36.29 -19.63
C GLY A 540 7.90 -35.00 -18.81
N GLY A 541 7.45 -33.89 -19.38
CA GLY A 541 7.37 -32.59 -18.73
C GLY A 541 8.46 -31.59 -19.16
N ALA A 542 9.28 -31.96 -20.16
CA ALA A 542 10.30 -31.03 -20.66
C ALA A 542 9.71 -29.87 -21.46
N THR A 543 8.65 -30.14 -22.23
CA THR A 543 7.88 -29.09 -22.93
C THR A 543 6.39 -29.28 -22.69
N TRP A 544 5.63 -28.18 -22.75
CA TRP A 544 4.20 -28.14 -22.50
C TRP A 544 3.46 -27.42 -23.61
N ALA A 545 2.39 -28.00 -24.10
CA ALA A 545 1.51 -27.42 -25.11
C ALA A 545 0.13 -27.12 -24.49
N GLN A 546 -0.31 -25.86 -24.59
CA GLN A 546 -1.62 -25.42 -24.13
C GLN A 546 -2.71 -26.10 -24.98
N GLN A 547 -3.79 -26.52 -24.34
CA GLN A 547 -4.93 -27.13 -24.97
C GLN A 547 -6.13 -26.18 -24.95
N LYS A 548 -6.95 -26.23 -25.99
CA LYS A 548 -8.24 -25.57 -26.00
C LYS A 548 -9.20 -26.29 -25.06
N VAL A 549 -9.98 -25.51 -24.36
CA VAL A 549 -11.03 -26.03 -23.46
C VAL A 549 -12.39 -25.67 -24.03
N PHE A 550 -13.31 -26.59 -23.96
CA PHE A 550 -14.66 -26.45 -24.49
C PHE A 550 -15.69 -26.74 -23.39
N ASP A 551 -16.82 -26.07 -23.44
CA ASP A 551 -17.97 -26.41 -22.60
C ASP A 551 -18.73 -27.66 -23.08
N GLU A 552 -19.76 -28.08 -22.35
CA GLU A 552 -20.59 -29.24 -22.74
C GLU A 552 -21.27 -29.08 -24.12
N ALA A 553 -21.54 -27.85 -24.55
CA ALA A 553 -22.12 -27.57 -25.85
C ALA A 553 -21.08 -27.66 -26.98
N GLY A 554 -19.80 -27.70 -26.66
CA GLY A 554 -18.69 -27.73 -27.59
C GLY A 554 -18.22 -26.35 -28.02
N ASP A 555 -18.64 -25.29 -27.30
CA ASP A 555 -18.15 -23.93 -27.55
C ASP A 555 -16.79 -23.75 -26.84
N GLU A 556 -15.83 -23.16 -27.57
CA GLU A 556 -14.50 -22.86 -27.01
C GLU A 556 -14.59 -21.76 -25.96
N ILE A 557 -14.07 -22.04 -24.74
CA ILE A 557 -14.07 -21.11 -23.62
C ILE A 557 -12.71 -20.46 -23.37
N THR A 558 -11.68 -20.92 -24.07
CA THR A 558 -10.33 -20.35 -24.01
C THR A 558 -10.20 -19.14 -24.92
N THR A 559 -9.18 -18.32 -24.70
CA THR A 559 -8.85 -17.21 -25.59
C THR A 559 -8.65 -17.72 -27.03
N PRO A 560 -9.28 -17.07 -28.04
CA PRO A 560 -9.20 -17.53 -29.43
C PRO A 560 -7.80 -17.34 -30.04
N ASP A 561 -7.56 -17.94 -31.20
CA ASP A 561 -6.28 -17.87 -31.90
C ASP A 561 -5.81 -16.44 -32.24
N ASP A 562 -6.75 -15.52 -32.38
CA ASP A 562 -6.53 -14.09 -32.71
C ASP A 562 -6.74 -13.16 -31.51
N TYR A 563 -6.68 -13.71 -30.28
CA TYR A 563 -6.81 -12.91 -29.07
C TYR A 563 -5.74 -11.80 -29.01
N PRO A 564 -6.14 -10.54 -28.81
CA PRO A 564 -5.22 -9.41 -28.96
C PRO A 564 -4.20 -9.26 -27.84
N ASP A 565 -4.35 -10.03 -26.75
CA ASP A 565 -3.52 -9.93 -25.53
C ASP A 565 -3.32 -8.46 -25.11
N PRO A 566 -4.40 -7.77 -24.70
CA PRO A 566 -4.40 -6.31 -24.55
C PRO A 566 -3.40 -5.81 -23.53
N ASN A 567 -3.07 -6.64 -22.55
CA ASN A 567 -2.14 -6.33 -21.47
C ASN A 567 -0.78 -7.02 -21.64
N LYS A 568 -0.57 -7.76 -22.74
CA LYS A 568 0.65 -8.52 -23.03
C LYS A 568 1.00 -9.59 -21.99
N ASN A 569 0.02 -10.03 -21.20
CA ASN A 569 0.26 -10.98 -20.13
C ASN A 569 0.47 -12.40 -20.65
N LEU A 570 -0.19 -12.82 -21.74
CA LEU A 570 0.11 -14.11 -22.35
C LEU A 570 1.55 -14.18 -22.85
N ALA A 571 2.06 -13.09 -23.42
CA ALA A 571 3.45 -12.98 -23.81
C ALA A 571 4.40 -13.04 -22.61
N THR A 572 4.07 -12.29 -21.54
CA THR A 572 4.84 -12.28 -20.29
C THR A 572 4.86 -13.66 -19.61
N PHE A 573 3.78 -14.41 -19.70
CA PHE A 573 3.68 -15.77 -19.15
C PHE A 573 4.39 -16.84 -19.99
N GLY A 574 5.13 -16.44 -21.00
CA GLY A 574 5.93 -17.30 -21.88
C GLY A 574 5.28 -17.60 -23.21
N ASP A 575 4.70 -16.59 -23.85
CA ASP A 575 4.03 -16.68 -25.15
C ASP A 575 2.91 -17.74 -25.16
N LYS A 576 2.13 -17.78 -24.09
CA LYS A 576 1.05 -18.75 -23.91
C LYS A 576 -0.16 -18.41 -24.78
N LYS A 577 -1.00 -19.41 -25.00
CA LYS A 577 -2.26 -19.34 -25.76
C LYS A 577 -3.34 -20.11 -25.03
N TYR A 578 -4.57 -19.92 -25.46
CA TYR A 578 -5.74 -20.67 -24.98
C TYR A 578 -5.93 -20.55 -23.46
N GLY A 579 -5.88 -19.32 -23.00
CA GLY A 579 -6.08 -19.00 -21.58
C GLY A 579 -7.55 -19.00 -21.18
N ILE A 580 -7.87 -19.53 -20.01
CA ILE A 580 -9.13 -19.36 -19.33
C ILE A 580 -9.03 -18.08 -18.50
N THR A 581 -10.01 -17.18 -18.61
CA THR A 581 -10.05 -15.92 -17.86
C THR A 581 -11.50 -15.51 -17.58
N GLY A 582 -11.74 -14.60 -16.64
CA GLY A 582 -13.08 -14.14 -16.25
C GLY A 582 -13.71 -14.98 -15.14
N ASP A 583 -15.05 -14.97 -15.06
CA ASP A 583 -15.83 -15.60 -14.00
C ASP A 583 -16.82 -16.60 -14.59
N THR A 584 -16.83 -17.81 -14.07
CA THR A 584 -17.81 -18.84 -14.44
C THR A 584 -19.22 -18.57 -13.90
N GLY A 585 -19.35 -17.72 -12.86
CA GLY A 585 -20.60 -17.48 -12.16
C GLY A 585 -21.16 -18.72 -11.43
N GLY A 586 -20.36 -19.77 -11.27
CA GLY A 586 -20.72 -21.04 -10.65
C GLY A 586 -19.95 -22.20 -11.27
N TRP A 587 -20.34 -23.43 -10.92
CA TRP A 587 -19.71 -24.62 -11.48
C TRP A 587 -20.13 -24.83 -12.94
N ARG A 588 -19.15 -25.08 -13.82
CA ARG A 588 -19.34 -25.37 -15.25
C ARG A 588 -18.57 -26.62 -15.63
N HIS A 589 -19.18 -27.48 -16.44
CA HIS A 589 -18.61 -28.73 -16.93
C HIS A 589 -17.91 -28.51 -18.26
N ASP A 590 -16.60 -28.61 -18.24
CA ASP A 590 -15.75 -28.31 -19.39
C ASP A 590 -14.90 -29.52 -19.77
N TYR A 591 -14.44 -29.57 -21.04
CA TYR A 591 -13.57 -30.67 -21.48
C TYR A 591 -12.41 -30.19 -22.36
N VAL A 592 -11.39 -31.02 -22.39
CA VAL A 592 -10.26 -30.96 -23.32
C VAL A 592 -10.30 -32.16 -24.24
N ASP A 593 -10.16 -31.95 -25.55
CA ASP A 593 -10.05 -33.03 -26.53
C ASP A 593 -8.63 -33.62 -26.54
N LEU A 594 -8.51 -34.85 -26.08
CA LEU A 594 -7.27 -35.61 -26.02
C LEU A 594 -7.15 -36.65 -27.17
N THR A 595 -8.05 -36.64 -28.15
CA THR A 595 -8.08 -37.62 -29.24
C THR A 595 -6.75 -37.69 -30.01
N SER A 596 -6.05 -36.59 -30.17
CA SER A 596 -4.74 -36.54 -30.83
C SER A 596 -3.64 -37.29 -30.04
N PHE A 597 -3.84 -37.57 -28.78
CA PHE A 597 -2.94 -38.30 -27.91
C PHE A 597 -3.37 -39.75 -27.66
N ALA A 598 -4.41 -40.24 -28.36
CA ALA A 598 -4.96 -41.59 -28.15
C ALA A 598 -3.87 -42.69 -28.19
N GLY A 599 -3.83 -43.55 -27.17
CA GLY A 599 -2.81 -44.59 -27.02
C GLY A 599 -1.45 -44.15 -26.52
N GLN A 600 -1.30 -42.90 -26.12
CA GLN A 600 -0.05 -42.34 -25.56
C GLN A 600 -0.14 -42.15 -24.03
N SER A 601 1.00 -42.23 -23.35
CA SER A 601 1.14 -41.74 -21.98
C SER A 601 1.58 -40.29 -22.01
N ILE A 602 0.82 -39.43 -21.37
CA ILE A 602 1.07 -37.96 -21.32
C ILE A 602 1.14 -37.49 -19.88
N LYS A 603 1.68 -36.29 -19.66
CA LYS A 603 1.42 -35.49 -18.45
C LYS A 603 0.41 -34.42 -18.78
N LEU A 604 -0.60 -34.27 -17.94
CA LEU A 604 -1.58 -33.20 -18.03
C LEU A 604 -1.46 -32.33 -16.77
N ARG A 605 -1.57 -31.01 -16.91
CA ARG A 605 -1.63 -30.09 -15.78
C ARG A 605 -2.60 -28.95 -16.02
N LEU A 606 -3.16 -28.46 -14.93
CA LEU A 606 -3.85 -27.18 -14.82
C LEU A 606 -2.85 -26.16 -14.28
N THR A 607 -2.63 -25.08 -15.00
CA THR A 607 -1.70 -24.03 -14.61
C THR A 607 -2.45 -22.73 -14.41
N TYR A 608 -2.21 -22.03 -13.31
CA TYR A 608 -2.74 -20.71 -13.04
C TYR A 608 -1.61 -19.71 -13.01
N ASN A 609 -1.73 -18.70 -13.87
CA ASN A 609 -0.78 -17.61 -13.99
C ASN A 609 -1.47 -16.30 -13.66
N THR A 610 -0.86 -15.52 -12.76
CA THR A 610 -1.33 -14.19 -12.39
C THR A 610 -0.28 -13.14 -12.72
N ASP A 611 -0.73 -11.93 -12.92
CA ASP A 611 0.16 -10.79 -12.86
C ASP A 611 0.18 -10.18 -11.43
N ALA A 612 0.44 -8.89 -11.29
CA ALA A 612 0.44 -8.20 -9.99
C ALA A 612 -0.96 -7.77 -9.57
N ALA A 613 -1.08 -7.46 -8.29
CA ALA A 613 -2.19 -6.78 -7.63
C ALA A 613 -3.48 -7.60 -7.48
N PHE A 614 -4.47 -7.41 -8.31
CA PHE A 614 -5.79 -7.98 -8.05
C PHE A 614 -5.87 -9.44 -8.50
N THR A 615 -5.68 -10.36 -7.57
CA THR A 615 -5.90 -11.80 -7.83
C THR A 615 -7.17 -12.25 -7.12
N PRO A 616 -8.28 -12.43 -7.87
CA PRO A 616 -9.56 -12.84 -7.29
C PRO A 616 -9.51 -14.23 -6.66
N ARG A 617 -10.68 -14.80 -6.38
CA ARG A 617 -10.83 -16.10 -5.75
C ARG A 617 -10.02 -17.25 -6.39
N GLY A 618 -9.55 -17.08 -7.62
CA GLY A 618 -8.79 -18.10 -8.35
C GLY A 618 -9.65 -19.19 -8.91
N TRP A 619 -9.09 -20.37 -9.11
CA TRP A 619 -9.68 -21.47 -9.86
C TRP A 619 -9.89 -22.69 -8.95
N HIS A 620 -11.14 -23.12 -8.81
CA HIS A 620 -11.53 -24.42 -8.23
C HIS A 620 -11.81 -25.39 -9.35
N ALA A 621 -11.28 -26.61 -9.23
CA ALA A 621 -11.51 -27.73 -10.17
C ALA A 621 -11.86 -28.99 -9.40
N ASP A 622 -12.87 -29.72 -9.91
CA ASP A 622 -13.43 -30.85 -9.21
C ASP A 622 -13.94 -31.90 -10.21
N ASP A 623 -14.28 -33.11 -9.73
CA ASP A 623 -14.93 -34.20 -10.50
C ASP A 623 -14.32 -34.41 -11.89
N PHE A 624 -13.05 -34.83 -11.93
CA PHE A 624 -12.35 -35.11 -13.18
C PHE A 624 -12.80 -36.44 -13.79
N GLU A 625 -12.94 -36.46 -15.11
CA GLU A 625 -13.33 -37.69 -15.82
C GLU A 625 -12.56 -37.80 -17.15
N LEU A 626 -12.05 -38.99 -17.43
CA LEU A 626 -11.51 -39.33 -18.75
C LEU A 626 -12.48 -40.27 -19.46
N THR A 627 -12.97 -39.88 -20.61
CA THR A 627 -13.88 -40.69 -21.44
C THR A 627 -13.22 -41.11 -22.74
N SER A 628 -13.64 -42.26 -23.27
CA SER A 628 -13.28 -42.72 -24.61
C SER A 628 -14.49 -43.24 -25.29
N ASP A 629 -14.81 -42.67 -26.47
CA ASP A 629 -15.99 -43.03 -27.29
C ASP A 629 -17.28 -43.03 -26.43
N GLY A 630 -17.40 -42.06 -25.52
CA GLY A 630 -18.55 -41.86 -24.62
C GLY A 630 -18.61 -42.75 -23.41
N ALA A 631 -17.59 -43.57 -23.14
CA ALA A 631 -17.51 -44.39 -21.94
C ALA A 631 -16.46 -43.83 -20.95
N THR A 632 -16.81 -43.73 -19.67
CA THR A 632 -15.89 -43.37 -18.61
C THR A 632 -14.78 -44.41 -18.46
N VAL A 633 -13.55 -44.00 -18.58
CA VAL A 633 -12.35 -44.86 -18.40
C VAL A 633 -11.74 -44.66 -17.04
N TRP A 634 -11.77 -43.43 -16.55
CA TRP A 634 -11.25 -43.05 -15.27
C TRP A 634 -12.01 -41.82 -14.72
N SER A 635 -12.15 -41.72 -13.41
CA SER A 635 -12.71 -40.55 -12.75
C SER A 635 -12.05 -40.33 -11.39
N ASP A 636 -12.14 -39.12 -10.90
CA ASP A 636 -11.58 -38.64 -9.61
C ASP A 636 -12.46 -37.52 -9.06
N ASP A 637 -13.08 -37.78 -7.91
CA ASP A 637 -13.97 -36.86 -7.20
C ASP A 637 -13.26 -36.05 -6.13
N VAL A 638 -11.92 -36.04 -6.12
CA VAL A 638 -11.04 -35.34 -5.16
C VAL A 638 -11.20 -35.79 -3.69
N GLU A 639 -12.19 -36.61 -3.38
CA GLU A 639 -12.43 -37.09 -2.00
C GLU A 639 -11.36 -38.09 -1.52
N GLY A 640 -10.66 -38.72 -2.45
CA GLY A 640 -9.55 -39.63 -2.19
C GLY A 640 -8.22 -38.97 -1.83
N GLY A 641 -8.18 -37.67 -1.74
CA GLY A 641 -6.94 -36.88 -1.60
C GLY A 641 -6.25 -36.68 -2.94
N GLU A 642 -4.92 -36.51 -2.96
CA GLU A 642 -4.17 -36.17 -4.17
C GLU A 642 -4.32 -37.17 -5.33
N ASN A 643 -4.59 -38.40 -5.08
CA ASN A 643 -4.89 -39.47 -6.07
C ASN A 643 -4.03 -39.41 -7.36
N GLY A 644 -2.73 -39.18 -7.19
CA GLY A 644 -1.74 -39.10 -8.27
C GLY A 644 -1.56 -37.69 -8.90
N TRP A 645 -2.36 -36.72 -8.49
CA TRP A 645 -2.10 -35.31 -8.78
C TRP A 645 -0.95 -34.80 -7.94
N ARG A 646 -0.21 -33.82 -8.45
CA ARG A 646 0.90 -33.16 -7.77
C ARG A 646 0.86 -31.67 -8.05
N ALA A 647 0.79 -30.90 -6.99
CA ALA A 647 0.92 -29.45 -7.07
C ALA A 647 2.40 -29.04 -7.21
N THR A 648 2.67 -28.12 -8.09
CA THR A 648 4.00 -27.54 -8.34
C THR A 648 3.87 -26.07 -8.67
N GLY A 649 4.96 -25.35 -8.62
CA GLY A 649 5.01 -23.96 -9.06
C GLY A 649 5.39 -22.98 -7.96
N GLY A 650 5.31 -21.71 -8.28
CA GLY A 650 5.74 -20.61 -7.44
C GLY A 650 5.41 -19.27 -8.08
N THR A 651 6.43 -18.47 -8.36
CA THR A 651 6.35 -17.25 -9.16
C THR A 651 7.11 -17.40 -10.47
N PHE A 652 7.03 -16.42 -11.37
CA PHE A 652 7.85 -16.39 -12.59
C PHE A 652 9.34 -16.26 -12.30
N THR A 653 9.71 -15.68 -11.17
CA THR A 653 11.10 -15.55 -10.72
C THR A 653 11.57 -16.74 -9.90
N ASN A 654 10.62 -17.52 -9.36
CA ASN A 654 10.89 -18.70 -8.52
C ASN A 654 9.85 -19.78 -8.80
N THR A 655 10.28 -20.98 -9.13
CA THR A 655 9.43 -22.14 -9.44
C THR A 655 9.19 -23.05 -8.24
N SER A 656 9.72 -22.73 -7.06
CA SER A 656 9.47 -23.48 -5.83
C SER A 656 8.10 -23.12 -5.21
N GLY A 657 7.56 -24.02 -4.42
CA GLY A 657 6.32 -23.83 -3.66
C GLY A 657 5.11 -24.55 -4.24
N GLN A 658 4.06 -24.61 -3.44
CA GLN A 658 2.76 -25.18 -3.79
C GLN A 658 1.73 -24.07 -3.89
N GLY A 659 1.10 -23.96 -5.06
CA GLY A 659 -0.04 -23.07 -5.26
C GLY A 659 -1.36 -23.80 -5.05
N TRP A 660 -1.53 -24.92 -5.72
CA TRP A 660 -2.77 -25.71 -5.66
C TRP A 660 -2.86 -26.56 -4.39
N THR A 661 -4.02 -26.55 -3.77
CA THR A 661 -4.32 -27.34 -2.57
C THR A 661 -5.69 -28.00 -2.69
N ILE A 662 -5.89 -29.14 -2.04
CA ILE A 662 -7.22 -29.69 -1.82
C ILE A 662 -7.89 -28.92 -0.70
N ASN A 663 -9.08 -28.39 -0.97
CA ASN A 663 -9.75 -27.43 -0.12
C ASN A 663 -11.25 -27.73 -0.08
N ASN A 664 -11.88 -27.47 1.06
CA ASN A 664 -13.33 -27.64 1.26
C ASN A 664 -14.17 -26.45 0.79
N GLY A 665 -13.59 -25.58 -0.03
CA GLY A 665 -14.22 -24.34 -0.49
C GLY A 665 -14.27 -23.23 0.56
N GLU A 666 -13.51 -23.35 1.64
CA GLU A 666 -13.40 -22.36 2.69
C GLU A 666 -11.96 -21.89 2.84
N ARG A 667 -11.78 -20.62 3.21
CA ARG A 667 -10.53 -20.03 3.62
C ARG A 667 -10.66 -19.58 5.08
N GLU A 668 -9.66 -19.86 5.90
CA GLU A 668 -9.63 -19.33 7.25
C GLU A 668 -9.20 -17.87 7.25
N ILE A 669 -10.01 -17.03 7.84
CA ILE A 669 -9.70 -15.63 8.08
C ILE A 669 -9.08 -15.51 9.46
N GLN A 670 -7.92 -14.85 9.51
CA GLN A 670 -7.22 -14.51 10.74
C GLN A 670 -7.37 -13.01 11.01
N ARG A 671 -7.88 -12.68 12.18
CA ARG A 671 -8.02 -11.30 12.66
C ARG A 671 -7.39 -11.16 14.03
N PHE A 672 -6.71 -10.05 14.26
CA PHE A 672 -6.10 -9.79 15.56
C PHE A 672 -5.86 -8.30 15.78
N TYR A 673 -5.78 -7.92 17.04
CA TYR A 673 -5.31 -6.60 17.43
C TYR A 673 -3.83 -6.68 17.80
N LEU A 674 -3.08 -5.63 17.40
CA LEU A 674 -1.72 -5.38 17.87
C LEU A 674 -1.71 -4.10 18.69
N ALA A 675 -0.85 -4.02 19.71
CA ALA A 675 -0.64 -2.77 20.40
C ALA A 675 0.84 -2.56 20.72
N GLU A 676 1.33 -1.36 20.42
CA GLU A 676 2.72 -0.94 20.66
C GLU A 676 2.79 0.45 21.28
N TRP A 677 3.89 0.75 21.95
CA TRP A 677 4.12 2.08 22.49
C TRP A 677 5.04 2.89 21.59
N ARG A 678 4.56 4.04 21.14
CA ARG A 678 5.34 4.98 20.32
C ARG A 678 5.63 6.25 21.10
N ASN A 679 6.82 6.79 20.88
CA ASN A 679 7.28 8.06 21.47
C ASN A 679 8.26 8.74 20.51
N PHE A 680 8.94 9.82 20.96
CA PHE A 680 9.86 10.58 20.12
C PHE A 680 11.34 10.18 20.36
N ASP A 681 11.62 8.90 20.50
CA ASP A 681 12.99 8.40 20.65
C ASP A 681 13.49 7.70 19.38
N GLY A 682 14.79 7.72 19.14
CA GLY A 682 15.38 7.13 17.94
C GLY A 682 14.89 7.79 16.65
N PHE A 683 14.59 7.00 15.63
CA PHE A 683 14.02 7.50 14.38
C PHE A 683 12.60 8.03 14.57
N ASP A 684 11.83 7.55 15.56
CA ASP A 684 10.52 8.10 15.88
C ASP A 684 10.53 9.58 16.34
N LYS A 685 11.70 10.22 16.39
CA LYS A 685 11.79 11.68 16.42
C LYS A 685 11.11 12.33 15.21
N GLY A 686 11.08 11.64 14.09
CA GLY A 686 10.36 12.05 12.88
C GLY A 686 8.89 12.34 13.13
N LEU A 687 8.24 11.62 14.05
CA LEU A 687 6.85 11.83 14.44
C LEU A 687 6.56 13.28 14.92
N GLN A 688 7.55 13.99 15.42
CA GLN A 688 7.41 15.40 15.81
C GLN A 688 7.23 16.35 14.63
N TYR A 689 7.58 15.90 13.43
CA TYR A 689 7.57 16.71 12.20
C TYR A 689 6.63 16.12 11.14
N ALA A 690 5.87 15.12 11.50
CA ALA A 690 5.04 14.36 10.58
C ALA A 690 4.05 15.23 9.80
N TYR A 691 3.49 16.24 10.42
CA TYR A 691 2.53 17.14 9.80
C TYR A 691 3.04 18.58 9.69
N ASP A 692 4.34 18.82 9.92
CA ASP A 692 4.94 20.14 9.86
C ASP A 692 5.40 20.46 8.45
N THR A 693 4.46 20.68 7.58
CA THR A 693 4.67 20.93 6.16
C THR A 693 4.33 22.36 5.80
N THR A 694 5.20 22.99 5.05
CA THR A 694 4.91 24.23 4.36
C THR A 694 5.29 24.06 2.90
N TYR A 695 4.36 24.27 2.00
CA TYR A 695 4.63 24.28 0.56
C TYR A 695 3.89 25.42 -0.12
N SER A 696 4.31 25.71 -1.33
CA SER A 696 3.71 26.77 -2.13
C SER A 696 3.52 26.27 -3.55
N ARG A 697 2.30 26.37 -4.04
CA ARG A 697 1.93 25.96 -5.39
C ARG A 697 1.87 27.20 -6.30
N ASP A 698 2.70 27.26 -7.35
CA ASP A 698 2.75 28.33 -8.37
C ASP A 698 2.73 29.77 -7.82
N GLY A 699 3.14 29.98 -6.59
CA GLY A 699 3.00 31.24 -5.90
C GLY A 699 1.56 31.60 -5.52
N ALA A 700 0.60 30.72 -5.78
CA ALA A 700 -0.81 30.97 -5.57
C ALA A 700 -1.31 30.48 -4.21
N TRP A 701 -0.71 29.43 -3.67
CA TRP A 701 -1.12 28.78 -2.43
C TRP A 701 0.03 28.60 -1.46
N LYS A 702 -0.26 28.80 -0.20
CA LYS A 702 0.63 28.40 0.89
C LYS A 702 -0.15 27.52 1.87
N VAL A 703 0.36 26.36 2.13
CA VAL A 703 -0.22 25.41 3.09
C VAL A 703 0.73 25.22 4.25
N GLU A 704 0.26 25.48 5.46
CA GLU A 704 0.98 25.19 6.69
C GLU A 704 0.22 24.15 7.47
N LYS A 705 0.88 23.07 7.76
CA LYS A 705 0.26 21.90 8.37
C LYS A 705 0.59 21.77 9.85
N VAL A 706 -0.05 20.85 10.45
CA VAL A 706 0.00 20.52 11.86
C VAL A 706 1.30 19.89 12.26
N LYS A 707 1.69 20.05 13.50
CA LYS A 707 3.05 19.80 13.95
C LYS A 707 3.24 18.43 14.47
N TYR A 708 2.80 17.49 14.75
CA TYR A 708 3.29 16.19 15.22
C TYR A 708 2.23 15.30 15.84
N ASN A 709 2.53 14.02 15.82
CA ASN A 709 1.75 12.98 16.45
C ASN A 709 1.86 13.05 17.99
N ALA A 710 0.82 12.63 18.69
CA ALA A 710 0.85 12.51 20.15
C ALA A 710 1.36 11.13 20.55
N PRO A 711 2.35 11.02 21.46
CA PRO A 711 2.89 9.73 21.87
C PRO A 711 1.93 8.95 22.77
N GLY A 712 1.98 7.63 22.69
CA GLY A 712 1.18 6.73 23.50
C GLY A 712 1.14 5.30 22.97
N LEU A 713 0.12 4.56 23.36
CA LEU A 713 -0.13 3.21 22.89
C LEU A 713 -0.97 3.27 21.60
N LEU A 714 -0.44 2.80 20.50
CA LEU A 714 -1.20 2.55 19.30
C LEU A 714 -1.90 1.19 19.39
N VAL A 715 -3.07 1.10 18.82
CA VAL A 715 -3.81 -0.15 18.63
C VAL A 715 -4.08 -0.31 17.16
N TRP A 716 -3.63 -1.43 16.60
CA TRP A 716 -3.80 -1.79 15.21
C TRP A 716 -4.79 -2.93 15.09
N TYR A 717 -5.55 -2.95 14.01
CA TYR A 717 -6.39 -4.08 13.65
C TYR A 717 -5.90 -4.69 12.33
N ARG A 718 -5.58 -5.97 12.36
CA ARG A 718 -5.17 -6.75 11.19
C ARG A 718 -6.29 -7.68 10.79
N ASP A 719 -6.63 -7.67 9.51
CA ASP A 719 -7.62 -8.55 8.93
C ASP A 719 -7.04 -9.21 7.67
N SER A 720 -6.86 -10.52 7.69
CA SER A 720 -6.31 -11.29 6.57
C SER A 720 -7.32 -11.54 5.45
N THR A 721 -8.54 -11.02 5.58
CA THR A 721 -9.49 -10.98 4.46
C THR A 721 -8.98 -10.10 3.33
N TYR A 722 -8.22 -9.05 3.70
CA TYR A 722 -7.75 -8.03 2.78
C TYR A 722 -6.24 -8.09 2.63
N THR A 723 -5.75 -7.88 1.42
CA THR A 723 -4.31 -7.91 1.08
C THR A 723 -3.69 -6.53 1.05
N ASN A 724 -4.51 -5.48 0.94
CA ASN A 724 -4.09 -4.09 0.85
C ASN A 724 -4.98 -3.16 1.68
N ASN A 725 -4.65 -1.88 1.69
CA ASN A 725 -5.44 -0.81 2.31
C ASN A 725 -6.18 0.06 1.29
N VAL A 726 -6.52 -0.49 0.13
CA VAL A 726 -7.41 0.17 -0.85
C VAL A 726 -8.83 0.16 -0.31
N LEU A 727 -9.15 1.16 0.49
CA LEU A 727 -10.34 1.19 1.34
C LEU A 727 -11.65 1.21 0.54
N VAL A 728 -11.65 1.88 -0.58
CA VAL A 728 -12.83 1.99 -1.45
C VAL A 728 -13.24 0.64 -2.02
N ASN A 729 -12.27 -0.17 -2.43
CA ASN A 729 -12.53 -1.50 -2.97
C ASN A 729 -13.00 -2.50 -1.91
N ASN A 730 -12.73 -2.21 -0.66
CA ASN A 730 -13.10 -3.08 0.46
C ASN A 730 -14.49 -2.78 1.03
N LEU A 731 -15.21 -1.78 0.52
CA LEU A 731 -16.51 -1.36 1.04
C LEU A 731 -17.60 -2.41 0.93
N GLU A 732 -17.53 -3.29 -0.04
CA GLU A 732 -18.57 -4.30 -0.32
C GLU A 732 -18.43 -5.57 0.52
N ALA A 733 -17.32 -5.75 1.21
CA ALA A 733 -17.08 -6.97 1.96
C ALA A 733 -18.00 -7.09 3.17
N ALA A 734 -18.61 -8.25 3.35
CA ALA A 734 -19.37 -8.58 4.55
C ALA A 734 -18.46 -8.60 5.81
N PRO A 735 -18.97 -8.37 7.03
CA PRO A 735 -20.38 -8.25 7.40
C PRO A 735 -20.93 -6.83 7.31
N SER A 736 -20.14 -5.85 7.00
CA SER A 736 -20.59 -4.47 6.90
C SER A 736 -20.04 -3.84 5.61
N ILE A 737 -20.61 -2.71 5.23
CA ILE A 737 -20.17 -1.94 4.06
C ILE A 737 -19.27 -0.75 4.44
N GLY A 738 -18.77 -0.70 5.66
CA GLY A 738 -17.76 0.27 6.08
C GLY A 738 -16.41 0.01 5.41
N SER A 739 -15.57 1.03 5.39
CA SER A 739 -14.21 0.93 4.85
C SER A 739 -13.38 -0.12 5.59
N LYS A 740 -12.70 -0.98 4.85
CA LYS A 740 -11.92 -2.10 5.36
C LYS A 740 -10.54 -2.11 4.74
N GLY A 741 -9.60 -2.80 5.37
CA GLY A 741 -8.25 -2.90 4.86
C GLY A 741 -7.43 -3.92 5.64
N THR A 742 -6.26 -4.21 5.13
CA THR A 742 -5.37 -5.23 5.67
C THR A 742 -4.83 -4.86 7.05
N LEU A 743 -4.51 -3.58 7.28
CA LEU A 743 -4.02 -3.08 8.57
C LEU A 743 -4.59 -1.69 8.85
N LEU A 744 -5.38 -1.58 9.90
CA LEU A 744 -6.05 -0.34 10.28
C LEU A 744 -5.54 0.15 11.63
N LEU A 745 -5.31 1.46 11.75
CA LEU A 745 -4.98 2.11 13.01
C LEU A 745 -6.25 2.57 13.72
N VAL A 746 -6.48 2.07 14.92
CA VAL A 746 -7.59 2.54 15.76
C VAL A 746 -7.26 3.92 16.33
N ASP A 747 -8.00 4.92 15.91
CA ASP A 747 -7.81 6.29 16.37
C ASP A 747 -8.59 6.54 17.68
N SER A 748 -7.86 6.89 18.75
CA SER A 748 -8.49 7.19 20.03
C SER A 748 -9.22 8.53 20.07
N HIS A 749 -8.89 9.44 19.13
CA HIS A 749 -9.47 10.77 19.00
C HIS A 749 -9.62 11.12 17.53
N PHE A 750 -10.74 10.78 16.97
CA PHE A 750 -11.03 11.15 15.59
C PHE A 750 -11.36 12.65 15.50
N ASP A 751 -10.48 13.37 14.84
CA ASP A 751 -10.70 14.77 14.47
C ASP A 751 -10.15 14.99 13.06
N PRO A 752 -10.98 14.92 12.02
CA PRO A 752 -10.54 15.13 10.65
C PRO A 752 -9.99 16.55 10.48
N LEU A 753 -8.87 16.67 9.81
CA LEU A 753 -8.29 17.95 9.43
C LEU A 753 -9.03 18.50 8.24
N ARG A 754 -9.83 19.53 8.45
CA ARG A 754 -10.62 20.19 7.42
C ARG A 754 -10.95 21.62 7.80
N ARG A 755 -11.46 22.36 6.86
CA ARG A 755 -12.02 23.67 7.15
C ARG A 755 -13.24 23.54 8.07
N THR A 756 -13.30 24.43 9.02
CA THR A 756 -14.43 24.58 9.93
C THR A 756 -14.83 26.04 10.04
N GLY A 757 -15.88 26.33 10.81
CA GLY A 757 -16.34 27.68 11.06
C GLY A 757 -16.96 28.35 9.85
N GLU A 758 -16.89 29.66 9.79
CA GLU A 758 -17.52 30.45 8.74
C GLU A 758 -17.03 30.13 7.34
N ALA A 759 -15.75 29.77 7.19
CA ALA A 759 -15.19 29.42 5.90
C ALA A 759 -15.83 28.14 5.36
N ALA A 760 -15.98 27.13 6.20
CA ALA A 760 -16.65 25.89 5.84
C ALA A 760 -18.14 26.12 5.54
N ALA A 761 -18.83 26.93 6.35
CA ALA A 761 -20.25 27.22 6.18
C ALA A 761 -20.57 27.99 4.89
N LYS A 762 -19.63 28.81 4.42
CA LYS A 762 -19.79 29.56 3.17
C LYS A 762 -19.54 28.73 1.91
N ASP A 763 -18.92 27.58 2.02
CA ASP A 763 -18.59 26.72 0.88
C ASP A 763 -19.64 25.61 0.74
N PRO A 764 -20.58 25.73 -0.22
CA PRO A 764 -21.61 24.72 -0.42
C PRO A 764 -21.04 23.41 -1.00
N THR A 765 -19.81 23.44 -1.50
CA THR A 765 -19.15 22.25 -2.05
C THR A 765 -18.25 21.56 -1.02
N ARG A 766 -18.10 22.14 0.16
CA ARG A 766 -17.24 21.66 1.22
C ARG A 766 -17.38 20.16 1.51
N HIS A 767 -18.57 19.66 1.37
CA HIS A 767 -18.88 18.26 1.63
C HIS A 767 -18.40 17.31 0.55
N LYS A 768 -18.36 17.77 -0.69
CA LYS A 768 -17.88 17.00 -1.84
C LYS A 768 -16.38 17.10 -2.01
N ASN A 769 -15.82 18.26 -1.66
CA ASN A 769 -14.40 18.60 -1.85
C ASN A 769 -13.68 18.74 -0.51
N MET A 770 -14.19 18.09 0.53
CA MET A 770 -13.48 18.11 1.78
C MET A 770 -12.20 17.31 1.63
N GLU A 771 -11.13 17.98 1.84
CA GLU A 771 -9.83 17.41 2.12
C GLU A 771 -9.91 16.78 3.51
N GLY A 772 -10.99 16.07 3.74
CA GLY A 772 -11.14 15.38 4.98
C GLY A 772 -10.20 14.20 4.93
N ARG A 773 -9.23 14.21 5.76
CA ARG A 773 -8.50 13.01 6.11
C ARG A 773 -8.76 12.67 7.54
N THR A 774 -8.57 11.44 7.87
CA THR A 774 -8.53 10.98 9.24
C THR A 774 -7.37 11.69 9.94
N GLN A 775 -7.63 12.29 11.10
CA GLN A 775 -6.60 12.90 11.91
C GLN A 775 -5.95 11.86 12.80
N THR A 776 -5.01 11.11 12.26
CA THR A 776 -4.33 10.04 12.99
C THR A 776 -3.24 10.55 13.93
N SER A 777 -2.87 11.83 13.88
CA SER A 777 -1.89 12.39 14.82
C SER A 777 -2.29 12.23 16.29
N ASN A 778 -3.57 12.07 16.57
CA ASN A 778 -4.13 11.85 17.91
C ASN A 778 -4.58 10.40 18.14
N ALA A 779 -4.17 9.45 17.31
CA ALA A 779 -4.62 8.05 17.40
C ALA A 779 -4.20 7.37 18.71
N ALA A 780 -3.08 7.74 19.27
CA ALA A 780 -2.51 7.04 20.43
C ALA A 780 -3.39 7.13 21.68
N PHE A 781 -3.60 6.00 22.32
CA PHE A 781 -4.16 5.93 23.67
C PHE A 781 -3.12 6.43 24.67
N SER A 782 -3.49 7.41 25.51
CA SER A 782 -2.52 8.10 26.35
C SER A 782 -3.08 8.47 27.73
N PHE A 783 -2.17 8.61 28.70
CA PHE A 783 -2.45 9.23 30.00
C PHE A 783 -2.56 10.76 29.91
N ARG A 784 -1.99 11.36 28.88
CA ARG A 784 -1.93 12.79 28.64
C ARG A 784 -3.02 13.24 27.68
N ASN A 785 -3.38 14.51 27.74
CA ASN A 785 -4.18 15.12 26.71
C ASN A 785 -3.40 15.18 25.41
N THR A 786 -4.11 15.19 24.29
CA THR A 786 -3.54 15.42 22.96
C THR A 786 -2.99 16.84 22.86
N TYR A 787 -2.13 17.07 21.89
CA TYR A 787 -1.67 18.40 21.59
C TYR A 787 -2.76 19.18 20.81
N PRO A 788 -2.84 20.51 20.99
CA PRO A 788 -3.70 21.33 20.16
C PRO A 788 -3.15 21.35 18.72
N LEU A 789 -4.04 21.22 17.75
CA LEU A 789 -3.72 21.23 16.34
C LEU A 789 -4.14 22.54 15.69
N LYS A 790 -3.40 22.98 14.68
CA LYS A 790 -3.74 24.10 13.81
C LYS A 790 -3.36 23.75 12.39
N GLU A 791 -4.27 23.90 11.50
CA GLU A 791 -4.06 23.81 10.07
C GLU A 791 -4.55 25.10 9.41
N CYS A 792 -3.78 25.63 8.48
CA CYS A 792 -4.16 26.82 7.73
C CYS A 792 -3.91 26.60 6.26
N LEU A 793 -4.88 26.98 5.46
CA LEU A 793 -4.80 27.05 4.01
C LEU A 793 -4.88 28.51 3.58
N GLU A 794 -3.94 28.99 2.80
CA GLU A 794 -3.87 30.36 2.32
C GLU A 794 -3.98 30.39 0.80
N ALA A 795 -4.95 31.14 0.28
CA ALA A 795 -5.02 31.50 -1.11
C ALA A 795 -4.56 32.95 -1.30
N PRO A 796 -3.98 33.36 -2.43
CA PRO A 796 -3.39 34.68 -2.62
C PRO A 796 -4.32 35.85 -2.43
N ASP A 797 -5.58 35.64 -2.76
CA ASP A 797 -6.64 36.66 -2.78
C ASP A 797 -7.55 36.60 -1.55
N GLU A 798 -7.25 35.70 -0.61
CA GLU A 798 -8.09 35.45 0.58
C GLU A 798 -7.28 35.63 1.86
N PRO A 799 -7.91 36.15 2.92
CA PRO A 799 -7.23 36.24 4.20
C PRO A 799 -6.87 34.86 4.74
N PHE A 800 -5.62 34.64 5.02
CA PHE A 800 -5.09 33.38 5.53
C PHE A 800 -5.86 32.83 6.74
N SER A 801 -6.22 33.71 7.67
CA SER A 801 -6.92 33.32 8.90
C SER A 801 -8.31 32.73 8.70
N GLU A 802 -8.92 32.91 7.56
CA GLU A 802 -10.27 32.44 7.27
C GLU A 802 -10.33 30.94 7.00
N TYR A 803 -9.18 30.36 6.67
CA TYR A 803 -9.08 28.95 6.34
C TYR A 803 -8.37 28.11 7.43
N CYS A 804 -8.10 28.74 8.58
CA CYS A 804 -7.45 28.02 9.67
C CYS A 804 -8.45 27.16 10.46
N THR A 805 -8.14 25.89 10.59
CA THR A 805 -8.80 24.97 11.52
C THR A 805 -7.95 24.85 12.79
N ARG A 806 -8.58 24.96 13.94
CA ARG A 806 -7.95 24.79 15.25
C ARG A 806 -8.72 23.81 16.08
N ILE A 807 -8.03 22.78 16.53
CA ILE A 807 -8.58 21.76 17.42
C ILE A 807 -7.82 21.88 18.74
N GLY A 808 -8.54 22.08 19.82
CA GLY A 808 -7.95 22.13 21.17
C GLY A 808 -7.45 20.76 21.61
N GLY A 809 -6.58 20.75 22.63
CA GLY A 809 -6.14 19.49 23.22
C GLY A 809 -7.32 18.70 23.82
N LEU A 810 -7.45 17.44 23.44
CA LEU A 810 -8.49 16.52 23.85
C LEU A 810 -8.02 15.71 25.07
N LYS A 811 -8.97 15.28 25.90
CA LYS A 811 -8.63 14.46 27.08
C LYS A 811 -8.11 13.10 26.63
N GLY A 812 -7.00 12.67 27.22
CA GLY A 812 -6.39 11.37 26.91
C GLY A 812 -7.34 10.20 27.16
N VAL A 813 -7.44 9.31 26.20
CA VAL A 813 -8.17 8.04 26.27
C VAL A 813 -7.20 6.95 26.71
N LYS A 814 -7.59 6.16 27.71
CA LYS A 814 -6.70 5.17 28.36
C LYS A 814 -7.07 3.73 28.09
N GLU A 815 -8.14 3.50 27.36
CA GLU A 815 -8.66 2.16 27.20
C GLU A 815 -9.25 1.99 25.79
N PHE A 816 -8.75 1.00 25.08
CA PHE A 816 -9.39 0.43 23.91
C PHE A 816 -10.33 -0.70 24.36
N THR A 817 -11.50 -0.79 23.75
CA THR A 817 -12.38 -1.94 23.84
C THR A 817 -13.21 -2.07 22.57
N ASP A 818 -13.33 -3.28 22.06
CA ASP A 818 -14.16 -3.60 20.92
C ASP A 818 -15.68 -3.46 21.18
N ALA A 819 -16.07 -3.18 22.40
CA ALA A 819 -17.45 -2.86 22.75
C ALA A 819 -17.85 -1.40 22.42
N LYS A 820 -16.89 -0.55 22.07
CA LYS A 820 -17.15 0.83 21.67
C LYS A 820 -17.18 0.94 20.16
N THR A 821 -18.24 1.51 19.64
CA THR A 821 -18.49 1.64 18.19
C THR A 821 -17.98 2.97 17.59
N TRP A 822 -17.12 3.69 18.29
CA TRP A 822 -16.76 5.05 17.90
C TRP A 822 -15.24 5.34 17.95
N TYR A 823 -14.41 4.34 17.70
CA TYR A 823 -12.99 4.56 17.45
C TYR A 823 -12.77 4.64 15.94
N PRO A 824 -12.81 5.83 15.33
CA PRO A 824 -12.53 5.94 13.92
C PRO A 824 -11.05 5.81 13.67
N GLY A 825 -10.64 4.75 13.02
CA GLY A 825 -9.30 4.63 12.49
C GLY A 825 -9.19 5.25 11.11
N LEU A 826 -10.30 5.38 10.39
CA LEU A 826 -10.37 5.82 9.01
C LEU A 826 -11.55 6.73 8.78
N GLU A 827 -11.54 7.49 7.72
CA GLU A 827 -12.63 8.32 7.27
C GLU A 827 -13.39 7.65 6.13
N VAL A 828 -14.71 7.63 6.22
CA VAL A 828 -15.56 7.25 5.10
C VAL A 828 -15.55 8.38 4.11
N GLN A 829 -15.39 8.05 2.87
CA GLN A 829 -15.35 9.01 1.79
C GLN A 829 -16.63 8.92 0.98
N ASP A 830 -16.82 9.72 -0.01
CA ASP A 830 -17.93 9.75 -0.95
C ASP A 830 -19.31 10.02 -0.42
N GLY A 831 -19.77 11.21 -0.68
CA GLY A 831 -21.12 11.65 -0.54
C GLY A 831 -21.67 11.71 0.88
N GLY A 832 -21.38 10.72 1.69
CA GLY A 832 -21.58 10.75 3.12
C GLY A 832 -20.45 11.45 3.82
N LEU A 833 -20.75 12.22 4.83
CA LEU A 833 -19.75 12.93 5.60
C LEU A 833 -19.59 12.29 6.94
N PHE A 834 -18.40 11.80 7.12
CA PHE A 834 -17.94 11.32 8.38
C PHE A 834 -17.02 12.39 8.99
N TYR A 835 -17.55 13.24 9.85
CA TYR A 835 -16.78 14.34 10.38
C TYR A 835 -17.31 14.90 11.71
N ARG A 836 -16.41 15.55 12.41
CA ARG A 836 -16.68 16.41 13.54
C ARG A 836 -16.46 17.85 13.06
N ASP A 837 -17.50 18.40 12.52
CA ASP A 837 -17.50 19.78 12.03
C ASP A 837 -18.23 20.64 13.04
N PHE A 838 -17.62 21.71 13.49
CA PHE A 838 -18.24 22.60 14.47
C PHE A 838 -19.51 23.28 13.95
N ASP A 839 -19.66 23.36 12.64
CA ASP A 839 -20.82 23.98 12.01
C ASP A 839 -21.92 22.98 11.64
N ALA A 840 -21.62 21.71 11.73
CA ALA A 840 -22.54 20.69 11.31
C ALA A 840 -22.98 19.83 12.49
N SER A 841 -24.22 19.45 12.44
CA SER A 841 -24.82 18.51 13.41
C SER A 841 -24.41 17.05 13.21
N THR A 842 -23.25 16.83 12.59
CA THR A 842 -22.72 15.50 12.32
C THR A 842 -22.17 14.80 13.54
N VAL A 843 -21.81 15.56 14.56
CA VAL A 843 -21.37 15.04 15.85
C VAL A 843 -22.53 15.11 16.82
N VAL A 844 -22.99 13.97 17.26
CA VAL A 844 -24.06 13.86 18.25
C VAL A 844 -23.43 13.40 19.57
N PRO A 845 -23.65 14.11 20.67
CA PRO A 845 -23.20 13.65 21.98
C PRO A 845 -23.74 12.26 22.27
N SER A 846 -22.87 11.34 22.63
CA SER A 846 -23.26 9.98 22.98
C SER A 846 -23.88 9.94 24.36
N LYS A 847 -24.66 8.91 24.63
CA LYS A 847 -25.14 8.60 25.97
C LYS A 847 -24.03 7.83 26.69
N GLY A 848 -23.75 8.19 27.92
CA GLY A 848 -22.74 7.57 28.77
C GLY A 848 -21.43 8.33 28.82
N ASP A 849 -20.35 7.63 28.97
CA ASP A 849 -18.99 8.15 29.15
C ASP A 849 -18.27 8.48 27.82
N GLN A 850 -18.94 8.33 26.73
CA GLN A 850 -18.41 8.67 25.41
C GLN A 850 -18.74 10.12 25.06
N PRO A 851 -17.76 10.92 24.68
CA PRO A 851 -17.99 12.34 24.39
C PRO A 851 -18.82 12.56 23.12
N TYR A 852 -18.72 11.65 22.15
CA TYR A 852 -19.37 11.79 20.85
C TYR A 852 -19.89 10.46 20.31
N SER A 853 -21.00 10.54 19.59
CA SER A 853 -21.45 9.50 18.68
C SER A 853 -21.34 10.06 17.28
N THR A 854 -20.39 9.55 16.52
CA THR A 854 -20.16 9.99 15.15
C THR A 854 -21.16 9.30 14.22
N ARG A 855 -21.65 10.02 13.23
CA ARG A 855 -22.56 9.50 12.22
C ARG A 855 -22.08 9.90 10.85
N VAL A 856 -22.31 9.03 9.88
CA VAL A 856 -22.24 9.39 8.48
C VAL A 856 -23.57 10.02 8.09
N VAL A 857 -23.52 11.23 7.59
CA VAL A 857 -24.72 11.97 7.22
C VAL A 857 -24.56 12.64 5.86
N ASN A 858 -25.66 12.82 5.18
CA ASN A 858 -25.74 13.61 3.97
C ASN A 858 -25.55 15.12 4.26
N VAL A 859 -25.34 15.89 3.21
CA VAL A 859 -25.16 17.35 3.30
C VAL A 859 -26.29 18.05 4.04
N ASP A 860 -27.51 17.55 3.95
CA ASP A 860 -28.71 18.08 4.61
C ASP A 860 -28.87 17.60 6.06
N GLY A 861 -27.90 16.82 6.58
CA GLY A 861 -27.93 16.29 7.93
C GLY A 861 -28.76 15.01 8.11
N THR A 862 -29.33 14.48 7.04
CA THR A 862 -30.02 13.18 7.10
C THR A 862 -29.01 12.04 7.19
N PRO A 863 -29.34 10.91 7.84
CA PRO A 863 -28.45 9.76 7.85
C PRO A 863 -28.11 9.28 6.44
N ALA A 864 -26.82 9.12 6.15
CA ALA A 864 -26.33 8.53 4.91
C ALA A 864 -26.31 7.01 5.07
N THR A 865 -27.44 6.38 4.79
CA THR A 865 -27.61 4.94 5.04
C THR A 865 -26.82 4.06 4.10
N GLU A 866 -26.40 4.59 2.97
CA GLU A 866 -25.54 3.94 1.98
C GLU A 866 -24.05 4.04 2.32
N TYR A 867 -23.67 4.94 3.23
CA TYR A 867 -22.29 5.10 3.67
C TYR A 867 -22.20 4.77 5.15
N TYR A 868 -21.52 3.72 5.42
CA TYR A 868 -21.29 3.26 6.78
C TYR A 868 -19.94 3.79 7.25
N GLY A 869 -19.81 3.93 8.53
CA GLY A 869 -18.56 4.26 9.15
C GLY A 869 -17.51 3.17 8.91
N LEU A 870 -16.42 3.28 9.62
CA LEU A 870 -15.35 2.30 9.54
C LEU A 870 -15.71 1.02 10.24
N ASP A 871 -15.45 -0.11 9.65
CA ASP A 871 -15.43 -1.37 10.36
C ASP A 871 -14.10 -1.49 11.12
N ILE A 872 -14.18 -1.31 12.41
CA ILE A 872 -13.02 -1.43 13.31
C ILE A 872 -12.82 -2.84 13.84
N GLY A 873 -13.46 -3.82 13.25
CA GLY A 873 -13.38 -5.22 13.61
C GLY A 873 -14.54 -5.75 14.41
N GLY A 874 -14.71 -7.06 14.40
CA GLY A 874 -15.83 -7.73 15.06
C GLY A 874 -17.22 -7.35 14.51
N GLY A 875 -17.27 -6.75 13.32
CA GLY A 875 -18.47 -6.23 12.70
C GLY A 875 -18.94 -4.88 13.28
N HIS A 876 -18.09 -4.20 14.05
CA HIS A 876 -18.39 -2.86 14.54
C HIS A 876 -18.20 -1.83 13.44
N VAL A 877 -19.27 -1.17 13.04
CA VAL A 877 -19.26 -0.10 12.04
C VAL A 877 -19.41 1.24 12.73
N LEU A 878 -18.36 2.03 12.63
CA LEU A 878 -18.33 3.34 13.24
C LEU A 878 -19.14 4.35 12.42
N GLY A 879 -19.93 5.15 13.08
CA GLY A 879 -20.70 6.24 12.48
C GLY A 879 -21.91 5.79 11.69
N SER A 880 -22.20 4.50 11.59
CA SER A 880 -23.47 4.03 11.04
C SER A 880 -24.64 4.47 11.93
N GLY A 881 -25.68 4.96 11.29
CA GLY A 881 -26.96 5.21 11.94
C GLY A 881 -27.93 4.04 11.86
N ASN A 882 -27.54 2.94 11.21
CA ASN A 882 -28.39 1.79 10.98
C ASN A 882 -28.39 0.84 12.17
N PRO A 883 -29.56 0.45 12.67
CA PRO A 883 -29.66 -0.59 13.68
C PRO A 883 -29.09 -1.92 13.13
N GLY A 884 -28.22 -2.53 13.89
CA GLY A 884 -27.60 -3.81 13.53
C GLY A 884 -26.17 -3.71 12.99
N ASP A 885 -25.70 -2.51 12.71
CA ASP A 885 -24.33 -2.28 12.27
C ASP A 885 -23.34 -2.08 13.43
N GLU A 886 -23.80 -2.21 14.66
CA GLU A 886 -22.95 -2.11 15.85
C GLU A 886 -21.98 -3.27 15.99
N GLY A 887 -22.18 -4.32 15.21
CA GLY A 887 -21.36 -5.51 15.23
C GLY A 887 -21.41 -6.27 16.55
N LYS A 888 -20.57 -7.29 16.66
CA LYS A 888 -20.48 -8.14 17.83
C LYS A 888 -19.19 -7.87 18.60
N ALA A 889 -19.32 -7.32 19.80
CA ALA A 889 -18.18 -7.22 20.71
C ALA A 889 -17.69 -8.63 21.12
N LEU A 890 -16.42 -8.90 20.90
CA LEU A 890 -15.78 -10.15 21.32
C LEU A 890 -15.25 -10.07 22.74
N GLY A 891 -15.26 -8.89 23.33
CA GLY A 891 -14.83 -8.60 24.71
C GLY A 891 -13.34 -8.30 24.84
N VAL A 892 -12.71 -7.90 23.75
CA VAL A 892 -11.32 -7.44 23.78
C VAL A 892 -11.20 -6.09 24.51
N GLY A 893 -10.18 -5.97 25.32
CA GLY A 893 -9.83 -4.71 25.98
C GLY A 893 -8.34 -4.56 26.18
N ILE A 894 -7.81 -3.38 25.89
CA ILE A 894 -6.42 -2.99 26.14
C ILE A 894 -6.42 -1.68 26.93
N LYS A 895 -6.02 -1.72 28.17
CA LYS A 895 -6.11 -0.60 29.10
C LYS A 895 -4.77 -0.16 29.65
N LEU A 896 -4.47 1.11 29.55
CA LEU A 896 -3.31 1.73 30.19
C LEU A 896 -3.49 1.78 31.71
N ILE A 897 -2.55 1.19 32.43
CA ILE A 897 -2.56 1.14 33.89
C ILE A 897 -1.59 2.16 34.49
N SER A 898 -0.34 2.20 34.02
CA SER A 898 0.70 3.10 34.47
C SER A 898 1.73 3.36 33.42
N PRO A 899 2.19 4.61 33.22
CA PRO A 899 3.30 4.89 32.32
C PRO A 899 4.62 4.42 32.95
N LEU A 900 5.58 4.07 32.11
CA LEU A 900 6.98 3.89 32.55
C LEU A 900 7.68 5.26 32.64
N PRO A 901 8.71 5.38 33.50
CA PRO A 901 9.50 6.61 33.61
C PRO A 901 10.10 7.02 32.24
N GLY A 902 10.11 8.31 31.94
CA GLY A 902 10.73 8.84 30.71
C GLY A 902 9.99 8.48 29.42
N ASP A 903 8.70 8.17 29.49
CA ASP A 903 7.89 7.74 28.34
C ASP A 903 8.41 6.47 27.63
N LEU A 904 9.19 5.65 28.35
CA LEU A 904 9.78 4.43 27.77
C LEU A 904 8.77 3.30 27.53
N GLY A 905 7.49 3.52 27.78
CA GLY A 905 6.42 2.53 27.62
C GLY A 905 5.32 2.66 28.66
N ALA A 906 4.54 1.60 28.81
CA ALA A 906 3.47 1.53 29.78
C ALA A 906 3.23 0.11 30.30
N ILE A 907 2.66 -0.01 31.48
CA ILE A 907 1.99 -1.23 31.93
C ILE A 907 0.58 -1.17 31.37
N VAL A 908 0.23 -2.19 30.60
CA VAL A 908 -1.09 -2.36 29.98
C VAL A 908 -1.78 -3.58 30.55
N GLN A 909 -3.09 -3.51 30.72
CA GLN A 909 -3.92 -4.65 31.04
C GLN A 909 -4.60 -5.13 29.77
N VAL A 910 -4.36 -6.38 29.40
CA VAL A 910 -4.99 -7.01 28.24
C VAL A 910 -6.12 -7.91 28.71
N THR A 911 -7.27 -7.75 28.12
CA THR A 911 -8.43 -8.63 28.25
C THR A 911 -8.65 -9.30 26.90
N PRO A 912 -8.29 -10.60 26.76
CA PRO A 912 -8.51 -11.33 25.51
C PRO A 912 -10.00 -11.57 25.25
N PRO A 913 -10.38 -11.91 24.00
CA PRO A 913 -11.76 -12.27 23.67
C PRO A 913 -12.19 -13.53 24.43
N LYS A 914 -13.49 -13.67 24.60
CA LYS A 914 -14.07 -14.91 25.14
C LYS A 914 -13.92 -16.04 24.10
N LYS A 915 -13.90 -17.27 24.57
CA LYS A 915 -13.97 -18.44 23.68
C LYS A 915 -15.29 -18.49 22.96
#